data_235ba16e2a2c29792f868f088b449a43
#
_entry.id   235ba16e2a2c29792f868f088b449a43
#
_cell.length_a   1.000
_cell.length_b   1.000
_cell.length_c   1.000
_cell.angle_alpha   90.00
_cell.angle_beta   90.00
_cell.angle_gamma   90.00
#
_symmetry.space_group_name_H-M   'P 1'
#
loop_
_entity.id
_entity.type
_entity.pdbx_description
1 polymer ?
#
loop_
_entity_poly.entity_id
_entity_poly.type
_entity_poly.pdbx_seq_one_letter_code
_entity_poly.pdbx_strand_id
1 'polypeptide(L)'
;MRPARLLASACAAALLFGAAPALAQVGTPALDRALAPIPAPRDAPYPGVISLDMDATDLDRRIVTVKQTIPVTGAGPMVLLYPQWIPGNHGPVGPVDDIADLQITANGQPLRWVRHTVHTNGFQIEVPAGATALDVSFKWLTPIDGSQGRVVITEDMLNIQWEKALLYPAGYYSSQITFRPTLRLPEGWRYGTALDTESFENGLATFAPISLEHFADSPVFAGAHYRQIDLDPGGRSPVRLNVVADDAAMLAATEPHIELHRDLIDQADRLFGARHFNHYDFLLAVSDKLGGIGLEHHRSSENSVDTKYFTAPSDTLGDRDLLGHEYVHSWNGKWRRPADQLTPTLNEPMQNTLLWVYEGQTQYWGQVLTTRAGLLSKELELGSLAMTAATYGLSPGRAWRAMQDTVNDPIIAQRRPQPWGSMQRSEDYYSEGALIWLDADTWIREQSGGRRSLDDFAKAFYGVEDGDWDPAPYTFDDIVRTLNAVQPNDWATFLRTRLDAVGADAAMPLDGIERGGYRLVFREEPNPYQKALYGEYGRNDFQYSLGISTNSANRISSVRWDSPAFEAGLTSGWEIVAVNGRAASPAVIAAAITASKGNTTPIEMMLKNGERFRTVRFDYHDGLRYPHLERIEGTPDRLGDILAPRRR
;
A
#
# COMPACT_ATOMS: atom_id res chain seq x y z
N MET A 1 19.86 -42.51 -27.78
CA MET A 1 21.14 -43.22 -27.67
C MET A 1 22.27 -42.37 -28.23
N ARG A 2 23.06 -41.81 -27.36
CA ARG A 2 24.50 -41.55 -27.38
C ARG A 2 24.86 -40.51 -26.34
N PRO A 3 25.83 -40.79 -25.46
CA PRO A 3 26.17 -39.88 -24.35
C PRO A 3 27.22 -38.85 -24.76
N ALA A 4 27.08 -37.65 -24.22
CA ALA A 4 28.08 -36.59 -24.36
C ALA A 4 29.27 -36.83 -23.43
N ARG A 5 30.47 -36.78 -23.97
CA ARG A 5 31.74 -36.95 -23.27
C ARG A 5 32.16 -35.65 -22.60
N LEU A 6 32.47 -35.74 -21.33
CA LEU A 6 33.22 -34.72 -20.59
C LEU A 6 34.68 -34.73 -21.06
N LEU A 7 35.17 -33.58 -21.51
CA LEU A 7 36.59 -33.32 -21.73
C LEU A 7 37.15 -32.60 -20.49
N ALA A 8 37.98 -33.31 -19.75
CA ALA A 8 38.79 -32.72 -18.68
C ALA A 8 40.09 -32.19 -19.31
N SER A 9 40.29 -30.88 -19.28
CA SER A 9 41.57 -30.26 -19.63
C SER A 9 42.38 -30.06 -18.35
N ALA A 10 43.47 -30.84 -18.22
CA ALA A 10 44.47 -30.62 -17.19
C ALA A 10 45.46 -29.55 -17.67
N CYS A 11 45.47 -28.39 -17.00
CA CYS A 11 46.57 -27.43 -17.13
C CYS A 11 47.57 -27.67 -16.00
N ALA A 12 48.79 -28.07 -16.36
CA ALA A 12 49.94 -28.09 -15.47
C ALA A 12 50.42 -26.65 -15.26
N ALA A 13 50.36 -26.12 -14.03
CA ALA A 13 50.98 -24.86 -13.66
C ALA A 13 52.27 -25.11 -12.88
N ALA A 14 53.35 -24.52 -13.39
CA ALA A 14 54.68 -24.57 -12.79
C ALA A 14 54.71 -23.80 -11.46
N LEU A 15 55.24 -24.41 -10.42
CA LEU A 15 55.49 -23.84 -9.12
C LEU A 15 56.68 -22.84 -9.17
N LEU A 16 56.39 -21.55 -9.09
CA LEU A 16 57.36 -20.53 -8.71
C LEU A 16 57.18 -20.27 -7.20
N PHE A 17 58.13 -20.71 -6.40
CA PHE A 17 58.21 -20.33 -4.99
C PHE A 17 58.65 -18.87 -4.86
N GLY A 18 57.65 -17.98 -4.78
CA GLY A 18 57.82 -16.63 -4.23
C GLY A 18 57.45 -16.65 -2.76
N ALA A 19 58.28 -16.13 -1.86
CA ALA A 19 57.99 -15.98 -0.47
C ALA A 19 56.70 -15.13 -0.30
N ALA A 20 55.60 -15.77 0.06
CA ALA A 20 54.34 -15.09 0.42
C ALA A 20 54.60 -14.31 1.72
N PRO A 21 54.19 -13.03 1.79
CA PRO A 21 54.08 -12.36 3.10
C PRO A 21 53.16 -13.20 3.96
N ALA A 22 53.53 -13.42 5.20
CA ALA A 22 52.70 -14.10 6.19
C ALA A 22 51.38 -13.36 6.24
N LEU A 23 50.36 -13.91 5.61
CA LEU A 23 48.98 -13.51 5.87
C LEU A 23 48.79 -13.72 7.38
N ALA A 24 48.68 -12.62 8.13
CA ALA A 24 48.19 -12.67 9.48
C ALA A 24 46.98 -13.62 9.44
N GLN A 25 47.00 -14.69 10.20
CA GLN A 25 45.81 -15.52 10.43
C GLN A 25 44.73 -14.57 10.87
N VAL A 26 43.83 -14.21 9.98
CA VAL A 26 42.55 -13.67 10.36
C VAL A 26 41.92 -14.81 11.14
N GLY A 27 42.01 -14.74 12.46
CA GLY A 27 41.39 -15.72 13.34
C GLY A 27 39.98 -15.90 12.85
N THR A 28 39.52 -17.14 12.72
CA THR A 28 38.13 -17.47 12.51
C THR A 28 37.32 -16.48 13.36
N PRO A 29 36.39 -15.70 12.80
CA PRO A 29 35.55 -14.83 13.60
C PRO A 29 34.96 -15.74 14.67
N ALA A 30 35.24 -15.49 15.93
CA ALA A 30 34.71 -16.29 17.00
C ALA A 30 33.18 -16.20 16.88
N LEU A 31 32.57 -17.27 16.34
CA LEU A 31 31.14 -17.56 16.44
C LEU A 31 30.70 -17.64 17.91
N ASP A 32 31.67 -17.62 18.83
CA ASP A 32 31.52 -17.66 20.28
C ASP A 32 31.44 -16.29 20.99
N ARG A 33 31.48 -15.16 20.29
CA ARG A 33 31.00 -13.95 20.96
C ARG A 33 29.51 -14.08 21.06
N ALA A 34 29.03 -14.34 22.29
CA ALA A 34 27.61 -14.20 22.62
C ALA A 34 27.13 -12.88 22.02
N LEU A 35 26.16 -12.95 21.11
CA LEU A 35 25.57 -11.75 20.51
C LEU A 35 25.11 -10.88 21.66
N ALA A 36 25.54 -9.62 21.70
CA ALA A 36 25.02 -8.69 22.70
C ALA A 36 23.51 -8.57 22.46
N PRO A 37 22.67 -8.76 23.49
CA PRO A 37 21.24 -8.60 23.32
C PRO A 37 20.93 -7.18 22.80
N ILE A 38 19.92 -7.06 21.95
CA ILE A 38 19.40 -5.75 21.56
C ILE A 38 18.91 -5.06 22.84
N PRO A 39 19.41 -3.87 23.20
CA PRO A 39 18.96 -3.16 24.40
C PRO A 39 17.45 -2.90 24.34
N ALA A 40 16.73 -3.20 25.43
CA ALA A 40 15.32 -2.86 25.52
C ALA A 40 15.12 -1.35 25.37
N PRO A 41 14.13 -0.91 24.59
CA PRO A 41 13.87 0.51 24.38
C PRO A 41 13.33 1.16 25.65
N ARG A 42 13.70 2.42 25.86
CA ARG A 42 13.25 3.24 26.99
C ARG A 42 12.68 4.55 26.48
N ASP A 43 11.68 5.05 27.16
CA ASP A 43 11.07 6.35 26.90
C ASP A 43 11.92 7.46 27.58
N ALA A 44 13.04 7.80 26.95
CA ALA A 44 13.96 8.82 27.41
C ALA A 44 14.71 9.42 26.21
N PRO A 45 14.94 10.75 26.18
CA PRO A 45 15.64 11.40 25.07
C PRO A 45 17.01 10.79 24.80
N TYR A 46 17.29 10.53 23.52
CA TYR A 46 18.63 10.17 23.07
C TYR A 46 19.59 11.36 23.28
N PRO A 47 20.80 11.16 23.82
CA PRO A 47 21.69 12.27 24.15
C PRO A 47 22.39 12.84 22.91
N GLY A 48 21.73 13.80 22.27
CA GLY A 48 22.23 14.51 21.11
C GLY A 48 21.34 14.37 19.87
N VAL A 49 21.67 15.12 18.82
CA VAL A 49 20.95 15.13 17.54
C VAL A 49 21.80 14.40 16.51
N ILE A 50 21.20 13.44 15.82
CA ILE A 50 21.84 12.69 14.72
C ILE A 50 21.75 13.54 13.46
N SER A 51 22.88 13.89 12.85
CA SER A 51 22.87 14.46 11.50
C SER A 51 22.77 13.36 10.46
N LEU A 52 22.00 13.61 9.38
CA LEU A 52 21.93 12.72 8.23
C LEU A 52 22.03 13.55 6.96
N ASP A 53 23.10 13.32 6.19
CA ASP A 53 23.34 13.98 4.91
C ASP A 53 23.15 12.96 3.79
N MET A 54 22.19 13.23 2.90
CA MET A 54 21.87 12.38 1.77
C MET A 54 22.17 13.09 0.46
N ASP A 55 22.88 12.42 -0.44
CA ASP A 55 23.13 12.88 -1.81
C ASP A 55 22.46 11.93 -2.80
N ALA A 56 21.40 12.43 -3.45
CA ALA A 56 20.57 11.73 -4.42
C ALA A 56 20.77 12.25 -5.85
N THR A 57 21.96 12.75 -6.19
CA THR A 57 22.26 13.31 -7.52
C THR A 57 22.70 12.28 -8.56
N ASP A 58 23.01 11.04 -8.16
CA ASP A 58 23.43 9.95 -9.04
C ASP A 58 22.23 9.18 -9.60
N LEU A 59 21.49 9.84 -10.50
CA LEU A 59 20.26 9.29 -11.08
C LEU A 59 20.54 8.12 -12.04
N ASP A 60 21.63 8.22 -12.83
CA ASP A 60 21.94 7.21 -13.87
C ASP A 60 22.22 5.83 -13.27
N ARG A 61 22.90 5.78 -12.13
CA ARG A 61 23.21 4.54 -11.42
C ARG A 61 22.22 4.22 -10.32
N ARG A 62 21.30 5.17 -10.01
CA ARG A 62 20.29 5.05 -8.95
C ARG A 62 20.91 4.75 -7.59
N ILE A 63 22.02 5.43 -7.28
CA ILE A 63 22.78 5.27 -6.04
C ILE A 63 22.64 6.52 -5.19
N VAL A 64 22.17 6.35 -3.96
CA VAL A 64 22.11 7.41 -2.96
C VAL A 64 23.29 7.26 -2.00
N THR A 65 24.04 8.35 -1.80
CA THR A 65 25.13 8.38 -0.80
C THR A 65 24.61 8.92 0.51
N VAL A 66 24.84 8.17 1.59
CA VAL A 66 24.37 8.52 2.93
C VAL A 66 25.55 8.71 3.86
N LYS A 67 25.49 9.77 4.66
CA LYS A 67 26.42 10.03 5.78
C LYS A 67 25.61 10.39 7.01
N GLN A 68 25.99 9.83 8.15
CA GLN A 68 25.38 10.15 9.43
C GLN A 68 26.46 10.42 10.46
N THR A 69 26.21 11.38 11.35
CA THR A 69 27.01 11.54 12.58
C THR A 69 26.10 11.25 13.77
N ILE A 70 26.44 10.20 14.51
CA ILE A 70 25.65 9.70 15.66
C ILE A 70 26.41 10.05 16.95
N PRO A 71 25.94 10.99 17.77
CA PRO A 71 26.55 11.30 19.06
C PRO A 71 26.60 10.06 19.96
N VAL A 72 27.67 9.88 20.72
CA VAL A 72 27.81 8.80 21.73
C VAL A 72 28.30 9.37 23.06
N THR A 73 27.83 8.80 24.16
CA THR A 73 28.12 9.31 25.52
C THR A 73 29.08 8.43 26.32
N GLY A 74 29.51 7.30 25.77
CA GLY A 74 30.40 6.38 26.48
C GLY A 74 31.00 5.32 25.59
N ALA A 75 32.06 4.69 26.08
CA ALA A 75 32.70 3.55 25.45
C ALA A 75 31.94 2.26 25.77
N GLY A 76 32.06 1.25 24.90
CA GLY A 76 31.51 -0.07 25.10
C GLY A 76 30.61 -0.56 23.96
N PRO A 77 29.90 -1.69 24.15
CA PRO A 77 29.09 -2.27 23.11
C PRO A 77 27.87 -1.40 22.78
N MET A 78 27.61 -1.23 21.49
CA MET A 78 26.45 -0.52 20.94
C MET A 78 25.86 -1.29 19.76
N VAL A 79 24.55 -1.20 19.57
CA VAL A 79 23.84 -1.75 18.42
C VAL A 79 23.20 -0.61 17.65
N LEU A 80 23.48 -0.54 16.36
CA LEU A 80 22.76 0.29 15.41
C LEU A 80 21.73 -0.57 14.70
N LEU A 81 20.50 -0.07 14.58
CA LEU A 81 19.38 -0.76 13.94
C LEU A 81 19.07 -0.11 12.59
N TYR A 82 18.79 -0.94 11.60
CA TYR A 82 18.14 -0.53 10.37
C TYR A 82 16.64 -0.75 10.51
N PRO A 83 15.77 0.23 10.19
CA PRO A 83 14.32 0.09 10.32
C PRO A 83 13.78 -1.14 9.58
N GLN A 84 12.85 -1.84 10.18
CA GLN A 84 12.25 -3.06 9.61
C GLN A 84 10.73 -3.00 9.58
N TRP A 85 10.09 -2.48 10.64
CA TRP A 85 8.65 -2.38 10.78
C TRP A 85 8.22 -0.93 10.60
N ILE A 86 7.79 -0.61 9.39
CA ILE A 86 7.43 0.76 9.03
C ILE A 86 5.92 0.94 9.17
N PRO A 87 5.44 1.92 9.95
CA PRO A 87 4.02 2.24 10.05
C PRO A 87 3.42 2.52 8.66
N GLY A 88 2.26 1.89 8.37
CA GLY A 88 1.62 1.94 7.05
C GLY A 88 1.92 0.74 6.15
N ASN A 89 3.08 0.09 6.31
CA ASN A 89 3.39 -1.12 5.54
C ASN A 89 2.83 -2.40 6.16
N HIS A 90 2.38 -2.37 7.41
CA HIS A 90 1.76 -3.47 8.15
C HIS A 90 2.58 -4.77 8.24
N GLY A 91 3.87 -4.72 7.90
CA GLY A 91 4.75 -5.87 7.87
C GLY A 91 6.24 -5.52 7.92
N PRO A 92 7.12 -6.52 8.02
CA PRO A 92 8.58 -6.32 8.08
C PRO A 92 9.14 -6.08 6.68
N VAL A 93 9.19 -4.84 6.22
CA VAL A 93 9.55 -4.45 4.84
C VAL A 93 10.91 -3.76 4.71
N GLY A 94 11.71 -3.69 5.77
CA GLY A 94 13.03 -3.05 5.73
C GLY A 94 14.06 -3.83 4.92
N PRO A 95 14.44 -3.41 3.69
CA PRO A 95 15.37 -4.12 2.82
C PRO A 95 16.82 -3.78 3.19
N VAL A 96 17.33 -4.34 4.29
CA VAL A 96 18.69 -4.08 4.78
C VAL A 96 19.79 -4.53 3.81
N ASP A 97 19.48 -5.33 2.83
CA ASP A 97 20.35 -5.77 1.74
C ASP A 97 20.56 -4.70 0.65
N ASP A 98 19.77 -3.64 0.62
CA ASP A 98 20.00 -2.47 -0.23
C ASP A 98 21.19 -1.60 0.26
N ILE A 99 21.68 -1.82 1.50
CA ILE A 99 22.87 -1.12 2.03
C ILE A 99 24.15 -1.78 1.52
N ALA A 100 25.02 -0.97 0.91
CA ALA A 100 26.36 -1.35 0.48
C ALA A 100 27.43 -0.40 1.01
N ASP A 101 28.69 -0.89 1.07
CA ASP A 101 29.86 -0.12 1.51
C ASP A 101 29.66 0.56 2.87
N LEU A 102 29.07 -0.15 3.83
CA LEU A 102 28.86 0.38 5.19
C LEU A 102 30.20 0.53 5.91
N GLN A 103 30.55 1.76 6.24
CA GLN A 103 31.72 2.14 7.02
C GLN A 103 31.28 2.88 8.28
N ILE A 104 31.86 2.48 9.41
CA ILE A 104 31.65 3.14 10.70
C ILE A 104 33.02 3.53 11.25
N THR A 105 33.21 4.79 11.61
CA THR A 105 34.45 5.27 12.19
C THR A 105 34.17 6.02 13.50
N ALA A 106 35.17 6.06 14.38
CA ALA A 106 35.18 6.93 15.56
C ALA A 106 36.58 7.52 15.73
N ASN A 107 36.67 8.79 16.06
CA ASN A 107 37.94 9.51 16.17
C ASN A 107 38.82 9.33 14.90
N GLY A 108 38.20 9.24 13.70
CA GLY A 108 38.90 9.04 12.44
C GLY A 108 39.45 7.62 12.22
N GLN A 109 39.14 6.65 13.10
CA GLN A 109 39.60 5.28 12.98
C GLN A 109 38.42 4.36 12.63
N PRO A 110 38.59 3.41 11.67
CA PRO A 110 37.55 2.49 11.30
C PRO A 110 37.18 1.53 12.47
N LEU A 111 35.89 1.35 12.68
CA LEU A 111 35.35 0.38 13.62
C LEU A 111 34.87 -0.86 12.88
N ARG A 112 35.18 -2.02 13.44
CA ARG A 112 34.59 -3.27 12.96
C ARG A 112 33.15 -3.38 13.46
N TRP A 113 32.24 -3.59 12.54
CA TRP A 113 30.86 -3.94 12.85
C TRP A 113 30.60 -5.43 12.57
N VAL A 114 29.64 -6.02 13.27
CA VAL A 114 29.18 -7.40 13.10
C VAL A 114 27.65 -7.41 13.03
N ARG A 115 27.09 -8.05 12.00
CA ARG A 115 25.64 -8.18 11.87
C ARG A 115 25.10 -9.15 12.94
N HIS A 116 24.01 -8.77 13.59
CA HIS A 116 23.32 -9.63 14.55
C HIS A 116 22.64 -10.79 13.79
N THR A 117 22.93 -12.05 14.14
CA THR A 117 22.51 -13.23 13.37
C THR A 117 21.04 -13.60 13.56
N VAL A 118 20.37 -13.11 14.59
CA VAL A 118 18.92 -13.30 14.84
C VAL A 118 18.15 -12.05 14.40
N HIS A 119 18.58 -10.89 14.83
CA HIS A 119 18.02 -9.61 14.40
C HIS A 119 18.88 -9.02 13.28
N THR A 120 18.74 -9.56 12.08
CA THR A 120 19.64 -9.28 10.94
C THR A 120 19.71 -7.81 10.50
N ASN A 121 18.78 -6.99 10.96
CA ASN A 121 18.77 -5.54 10.78
C ASN A 121 19.63 -4.81 11.84
N GLY A 122 20.29 -5.52 12.77
CA GLY A 122 21.15 -4.97 13.81
C GLY A 122 22.63 -5.10 13.48
N PHE A 123 23.38 -4.01 13.70
CA PHE A 123 24.84 -3.93 13.55
C PHE A 123 25.48 -3.66 14.89
N GLN A 124 26.27 -4.61 15.39
CA GLN A 124 27.00 -4.50 16.67
C GLN A 124 28.37 -3.88 16.45
N ILE A 125 28.72 -2.94 17.29
CA ILE A 125 30.01 -2.23 17.31
C ILE A 125 30.53 -2.10 18.72
N GLU A 126 31.82 -1.83 18.85
CA GLU A 126 32.46 -1.48 20.12
C GLU A 126 32.91 -0.02 20.04
N VAL A 127 32.27 0.85 20.79
CA VAL A 127 32.59 2.28 20.83
C VAL A 127 33.88 2.45 21.64
N PRO A 128 34.94 3.07 21.06
CA PRO A 128 36.21 3.22 21.76
C PRO A 128 36.14 4.32 22.84
N ALA A 129 37.02 4.21 23.84
CA ALA A 129 37.15 5.22 24.89
C ALA A 129 37.47 6.60 24.30
N GLY A 130 36.80 7.63 24.80
CA GLY A 130 36.98 9.01 24.35
C GLY A 130 36.30 9.38 23.04
N ALA A 131 35.54 8.46 22.43
CA ALA A 131 34.69 8.82 21.29
C ALA A 131 33.50 9.64 21.77
N THR A 132 33.17 10.70 21.04
CA THR A 132 31.99 11.55 21.26
C THR A 132 30.95 11.41 20.17
N ALA A 133 31.32 10.80 19.02
CA ALA A 133 30.44 10.52 17.90
C ALA A 133 30.97 9.35 17.08
N LEU A 134 30.07 8.74 16.33
CA LEU A 134 30.33 7.82 15.24
C LEU A 134 30.04 8.52 13.93
N ASP A 135 30.95 8.38 12.95
CA ASP A 135 30.66 8.75 11.58
C ASP A 135 30.34 7.47 10.81
N VAL A 136 29.13 7.43 10.26
CA VAL A 136 28.58 6.30 9.50
C VAL A 136 28.42 6.72 8.05
N SER A 137 28.88 5.94 7.11
CA SER A 137 28.66 6.18 5.68
C SER A 137 28.33 4.89 4.95
N PHE A 138 27.43 4.97 3.98
CA PHE A 138 27.06 3.83 3.12
C PHE A 138 26.44 4.31 1.80
N LYS A 139 26.22 3.36 0.91
CA LYS A 139 25.40 3.54 -0.30
C LYS A 139 24.08 2.85 -0.10
N TRP A 140 22.99 3.54 -0.44
CA TRP A 140 21.69 2.91 -0.64
C TRP A 140 21.56 2.64 -2.14
N LEU A 141 21.51 1.35 -2.51
CA LEU A 141 21.38 0.87 -3.88
C LEU A 141 19.92 0.66 -4.17
N THR A 142 19.31 1.58 -4.91
CA THR A 142 17.87 1.48 -5.20
C THR A 142 17.59 0.55 -6.39
N PRO A 143 16.40 -0.10 -6.45
CA PRO A 143 16.05 -0.99 -7.55
C PRO A 143 16.18 -0.36 -8.93
N ILE A 144 16.81 -1.09 -9.86
CA ILE A 144 16.98 -0.67 -11.26
C ILE A 144 15.76 -1.02 -12.08
N ASP A 145 15.10 -2.14 -11.74
CA ASP A 145 13.86 -2.60 -12.38
C ASP A 145 12.92 -3.30 -11.36
N GLY A 146 11.68 -3.55 -11.79
CA GLY A 146 10.65 -4.12 -10.93
C GLY A 146 10.91 -5.54 -10.42
N SER A 147 11.91 -6.27 -10.96
CA SER A 147 12.28 -7.60 -10.44
C SER A 147 13.09 -7.53 -9.15
N GLN A 148 13.74 -6.38 -8.90
CA GLN A 148 14.55 -6.11 -7.71
C GLN A 148 13.75 -5.41 -6.60
N GLY A 149 12.58 -4.87 -6.91
CA GLY A 149 11.75 -4.10 -6.00
C GLY A 149 11.07 -2.92 -6.69
N ARG A 150 10.46 -2.04 -5.92
CA ARG A 150 9.83 -0.83 -6.46
C ARG A 150 10.89 0.16 -6.93
N VAL A 151 10.83 0.54 -8.21
CA VAL A 151 11.70 1.61 -8.75
C VAL A 151 11.35 2.94 -8.10
N VAL A 152 12.32 3.59 -7.46
CA VAL A 152 12.16 4.83 -6.70
C VAL A 152 12.98 6.00 -7.27
N ILE A 153 13.85 5.76 -8.24
CA ILE A 153 14.65 6.80 -8.94
C ILE A 153 14.55 6.56 -10.44
N THR A 154 14.26 7.61 -11.18
CA THR A 154 14.31 7.69 -12.65
C THR A 154 15.16 8.89 -13.07
N GLU A 155 15.28 9.14 -14.37
CA GLU A 155 15.99 10.31 -14.88
C GLU A 155 15.28 11.63 -14.54
N ASP A 156 13.94 11.59 -14.33
CA ASP A 156 13.08 12.76 -14.20
C ASP A 156 12.57 12.99 -12.79
N MET A 157 12.56 11.95 -11.93
CA MET A 157 12.03 12.04 -10.57
C MET A 157 12.62 11.02 -9.61
N LEU A 158 12.44 11.27 -8.31
CA LEU A 158 12.78 10.34 -7.24
C LEU A 158 11.76 10.37 -6.10
N ASN A 159 11.71 9.25 -5.39
CA ASN A 159 11.04 9.08 -4.11
C ASN A 159 12.05 8.64 -3.05
N ILE A 160 12.25 9.45 -2.04
CA ILE A 160 13.08 9.13 -0.88
C ILE A 160 12.18 8.75 0.30
N GLN A 161 12.34 7.52 0.77
CA GLN A 161 11.81 7.03 2.02
C GLN A 161 12.98 6.93 3.01
N TRP A 162 13.02 7.82 4.00
CA TRP A 162 14.19 8.02 4.88
C TRP A 162 14.56 6.78 5.67
N GLU A 163 13.58 5.97 6.06
CA GLU A 163 13.77 4.73 6.81
C GLU A 163 14.62 3.70 6.05
N LYS A 164 14.70 3.79 4.72
CA LYS A 164 15.54 2.93 3.89
C LYS A 164 17.00 3.38 3.81
N ALA A 165 17.29 4.54 4.36
CA ALA A 165 18.60 5.16 4.24
C ALA A 165 19.12 5.72 5.57
N LEU A 166 18.88 5.04 6.67
CA LEU A 166 19.38 5.43 7.98
C LEU A 166 19.70 4.22 8.88
N LEU A 167 20.58 4.46 9.84
CA LEU A 167 20.78 3.61 11.01
C LEU A 167 20.49 4.44 12.28
N TYR A 168 19.94 3.80 13.30
CA TYR A 168 19.64 4.45 14.57
C TYR A 168 20.08 3.62 15.79
N PRO A 169 20.41 4.23 16.93
CA PRO A 169 20.87 3.53 18.13
C PRO A 169 19.72 2.75 18.78
N ALA A 170 19.95 1.48 19.10
CA ALA A 170 19.04 0.67 19.91
C ALA A 170 18.95 1.18 21.36
N GLY A 171 17.85 0.85 22.05
CA GLY A 171 17.65 1.15 23.47
C GLY A 171 16.91 2.45 23.76
N TYR A 172 16.29 3.07 22.76
CA TYR A 172 15.47 4.28 22.88
C TYR A 172 14.19 4.15 22.03
N TYR A 173 13.12 4.83 22.45
CA TYR A 173 11.93 4.97 21.59
C TYR A 173 12.26 5.78 20.35
N SER A 174 11.63 5.46 19.23
CA SER A 174 11.79 6.21 17.97
C SER A 174 11.38 7.69 18.13
N SER A 175 10.37 7.97 18.94
CA SER A 175 9.94 9.33 19.29
C SER A 175 10.97 10.14 20.10
N GLN A 176 11.94 9.46 20.73
CA GLN A 176 12.97 10.06 21.60
C GLN A 176 14.33 10.24 20.91
N ILE A 177 14.47 9.88 19.63
CA ILE A 177 15.68 10.04 18.84
C ILE A 177 15.46 11.18 17.85
N THR A 178 16.26 12.24 17.94
CA THR A 178 16.15 13.41 17.05
C THR A 178 17.14 13.34 15.91
N PHE A 179 16.65 13.55 14.68
CA PHE A 179 17.43 13.69 13.45
C PHE A 179 17.42 15.14 12.95
N ARG A 180 18.52 15.56 12.30
CA ARG A 180 18.60 16.78 11.47
C ARG A 180 19.03 16.35 10.08
N PRO A 181 18.08 16.21 9.12
CA PRO A 181 18.39 15.75 7.79
C PRO A 181 18.77 16.87 6.83
N THR A 182 19.62 16.53 5.84
CA THR A 182 19.83 17.30 4.61
C THR A 182 19.65 16.39 3.39
N LEU A 183 19.22 16.98 2.27
CA LEU A 183 19.04 16.27 1.00
C LEU A 183 19.62 17.11 -0.14
N ARG A 184 20.57 16.52 -0.86
CA ARG A 184 21.09 17.09 -2.10
C ARG A 184 20.36 16.47 -3.30
N LEU A 185 19.78 17.35 -4.10
CA LEU A 185 19.04 17.04 -5.33
C LEU A 185 19.80 17.55 -6.57
N PRO A 186 19.52 17.02 -7.76
CA PRO A 186 20.02 17.58 -9.01
C PRO A 186 19.66 19.07 -9.16
N GLU A 187 20.49 19.80 -9.89
CA GLU A 187 20.29 21.23 -10.12
C GLU A 187 18.95 21.49 -10.87
N GLY A 188 18.20 22.48 -10.41
CA GLY A 188 16.90 22.85 -10.99
C GLY A 188 15.71 22.02 -10.53
N TRP A 189 15.94 20.90 -9.84
CA TRP A 189 14.86 20.08 -9.31
C TRP A 189 14.12 20.79 -8.18
N ARG A 190 12.85 20.40 -8.02
CA ARG A 190 11.96 20.81 -6.93
C ARG A 190 11.45 19.59 -6.19
N TYR A 191 10.94 19.78 -4.97
CA TYR A 191 10.45 18.67 -4.15
C TYR A 191 9.20 19.04 -3.32
N GLY A 192 8.48 18.01 -2.88
CA GLY A 192 7.43 18.04 -1.86
C GLY A 192 7.77 17.09 -0.73
N THR A 193 7.43 17.46 0.50
CA THR A 193 7.60 16.65 1.70
C THR A 193 6.80 17.25 2.86
N ALA A 194 6.53 16.46 3.89
CA ALA A 194 5.99 16.94 5.17
C ALA A 194 7.06 17.48 6.13
N LEU A 195 8.35 17.40 5.78
CA LEU A 195 9.42 18.00 6.59
C LEU A 195 9.38 19.52 6.52
N ASP A 196 9.60 20.19 7.66
CA ASP A 196 9.74 21.63 7.71
C ASP A 196 11.10 22.05 7.13
N THR A 197 11.10 22.72 5.97
CA THR A 197 12.31 23.18 5.28
C THR A 197 12.86 24.44 5.94
N GLU A 198 14.11 24.41 6.43
CA GLU A 198 14.83 25.59 6.94
C GLU A 198 15.45 26.39 5.78
N SER A 199 16.02 25.70 4.77
CA SER A 199 16.58 26.32 3.57
C SER A 199 16.60 25.36 2.37
N PHE A 200 16.55 25.94 1.14
CA PHE A 200 16.80 25.20 -0.09
C PHE A 200 17.61 26.08 -1.04
N GLU A 201 18.90 25.77 -1.15
CA GLU A 201 19.85 26.56 -1.94
C GLU A 201 20.78 25.64 -2.74
N ASN A 202 20.97 25.95 -4.02
CA ASN A 202 21.89 25.22 -4.91
C ASN A 202 21.66 23.68 -4.89
N GLY A 203 20.40 23.26 -4.85
CA GLY A 203 20.01 21.85 -4.82
C GLY A 203 20.17 21.17 -3.46
N LEU A 204 20.58 21.89 -2.41
CA LEU A 204 20.66 21.37 -1.04
C LEU A 204 19.48 21.85 -0.21
N ALA A 205 18.63 20.92 0.23
CA ALA A 205 17.59 21.13 1.22
C ALA A 205 18.13 20.84 2.63
N THR A 206 17.84 21.73 3.58
CA THR A 206 18.10 21.55 5.02
C THR A 206 16.78 21.59 5.75
N PHE A 207 16.53 20.61 6.60
CA PHE A 207 15.27 20.48 7.32
C PHE A 207 15.44 20.70 8.82
N ALA A 208 14.37 21.13 9.47
CA ALA A 208 14.31 21.29 10.90
C ALA A 208 14.54 19.95 11.64
N PRO A 209 15.08 19.96 12.87
CA PRO A 209 15.19 18.75 13.67
C PRO A 209 13.82 18.10 13.91
N ILE A 210 13.78 16.77 13.81
CA ILE A 210 12.54 16.00 13.91
C ILE A 210 12.81 14.65 14.61
N SER A 211 11.82 14.07 15.30
CA SER A 211 11.95 12.73 15.88
C SER A 211 12.05 11.66 14.79
N LEU A 212 12.74 10.55 15.07
CA LEU A 212 12.85 9.43 14.12
C LEU A 212 11.48 8.89 13.70
N GLU A 213 10.49 8.87 14.59
CA GLU A 213 9.14 8.43 14.27
C GLU A 213 8.52 9.27 13.15
N HIS A 214 8.54 10.60 13.30
CA HIS A 214 8.01 11.51 12.29
C HIS A 214 8.93 11.65 11.08
N PHE A 215 10.23 11.46 11.24
CA PHE A 215 11.20 11.49 10.15
C PHE A 215 10.98 10.33 9.17
N ALA A 216 10.85 9.12 9.68
CA ALA A 216 10.50 7.95 8.87
C ALA A 216 9.14 8.09 8.16
N ASP A 217 8.25 8.90 8.74
CA ASP A 217 6.89 9.18 8.25
C ASP A 217 6.79 10.45 7.38
N SER A 218 7.91 10.96 6.87
CA SER A 218 7.96 12.21 6.08
C SER A 218 8.79 12.06 4.81
N PRO A 219 8.37 11.21 3.86
CA PRO A 219 9.10 10.97 2.62
C PRO A 219 9.21 12.22 1.76
N VAL A 220 10.02 12.13 0.70
CA VAL A 220 10.23 13.20 -0.28
C VAL A 220 9.93 12.68 -1.68
N PHE A 221 9.11 13.42 -2.45
CA PHE A 221 9.08 13.32 -3.91
C PHE A 221 9.78 14.52 -4.49
N ALA A 222 10.71 14.30 -5.43
CA ALA A 222 11.39 15.36 -6.13
C ALA A 222 11.49 15.06 -7.63
N GLY A 223 11.53 16.09 -8.46
CA GLY A 223 11.62 15.90 -9.89
C GLY A 223 11.97 17.15 -10.67
N ALA A 224 12.40 16.93 -11.92
CA ALA A 224 12.64 17.99 -12.91
C ALA A 224 11.31 18.67 -13.32
N HIS A 225 10.25 17.89 -13.45
CA HIS A 225 8.90 18.35 -13.77
C HIS A 225 8.05 18.33 -12.50
N TYR A 226 7.87 19.51 -11.91
CA TYR A 226 7.22 19.67 -10.61
C TYR A 226 6.16 20.77 -10.66
N ARG A 227 5.01 20.52 -10.03
CA ARG A 227 3.95 21.50 -9.78
C ARG A 227 3.37 21.33 -8.38
N GLN A 228 3.27 22.44 -7.64
CA GLN A 228 2.55 22.48 -6.37
C GLN A 228 1.20 23.18 -6.58
N ILE A 229 0.15 22.59 -6.03
CA ILE A 229 -1.23 23.12 -6.09
C ILE A 229 -1.74 23.26 -4.67
N ASP A 230 -2.25 24.44 -4.33
CA ASP A 230 -2.94 24.70 -3.06
C ASP A 230 -4.35 24.13 -3.14
N LEU A 231 -4.64 23.14 -2.29
CA LEU A 231 -5.96 22.49 -2.21
C LEU A 231 -6.86 23.09 -1.13
N ASP A 232 -6.34 23.97 -0.25
CA ASP A 232 -7.12 24.61 0.82
C ASP A 232 -6.77 26.10 0.94
N PRO A 233 -7.03 26.91 -0.10
CA PRO A 233 -6.69 28.34 -0.11
C PRO A 233 -7.33 29.08 1.04
N GLY A 234 -6.49 29.61 1.95
CA GLY A 234 -6.93 30.34 3.13
C GLY A 234 -7.38 29.49 4.30
N GLY A 235 -7.21 28.17 4.23
CA GLY A 235 -7.41 27.24 5.33
C GLY A 235 -6.39 27.43 6.47
N ARG A 236 -6.77 27.00 7.67
CA ARG A 236 -5.93 27.15 8.88
C ARG A 236 -4.66 26.28 8.87
N SER A 237 -4.72 25.13 8.20
CA SER A 237 -3.61 24.18 8.02
C SER A 237 -3.48 23.91 6.53
N PRO A 238 -2.44 24.42 5.85
CA PRO A 238 -2.31 24.28 4.40
C PRO A 238 -2.36 22.81 3.95
N VAL A 239 -3.12 22.54 2.88
CA VAL A 239 -3.14 21.25 2.21
C VAL A 239 -2.63 21.44 0.79
N ARG A 240 -1.55 20.77 0.42
CA ARG A 240 -0.85 20.94 -0.85
C ARG A 240 -0.84 19.64 -1.64
N LEU A 241 -0.98 19.75 -2.95
CA LEU A 241 -0.73 18.66 -3.88
C LEU A 241 0.59 18.93 -4.60
N ASN A 242 1.61 18.15 -4.26
CA ASN A 242 2.94 18.23 -4.84
C ASN A 242 3.06 17.16 -5.93
N VAL A 243 3.09 17.58 -7.20
CA VAL A 243 3.06 16.68 -8.35
C VAL A 243 4.43 16.62 -8.99
N VAL A 244 4.96 15.42 -9.20
CA VAL A 244 6.10 15.13 -10.08
C VAL A 244 5.62 14.30 -11.27
N ALA A 245 6.26 14.46 -12.43
CA ALA A 245 5.84 13.74 -13.63
C ALA A 245 7.03 13.39 -14.53
N ASP A 246 6.87 12.36 -15.38
CA ASP A 246 7.86 11.99 -16.41
C ASP A 246 8.02 13.06 -17.50
N ASP A 247 7.00 13.90 -17.70
CA ASP A 247 7.00 14.99 -18.67
C ASP A 247 6.15 16.17 -18.18
N ALA A 248 6.57 17.38 -18.51
CA ALA A 248 5.88 18.61 -18.12
C ALA A 248 4.41 18.68 -18.59
N ALA A 249 4.07 18.05 -19.73
CA ALA A 249 2.71 18.03 -20.25
C ALA A 249 1.74 17.26 -19.35
N MET A 250 2.22 16.27 -18.59
CA MET A 250 1.42 15.49 -17.65
C MET A 250 0.95 16.31 -16.44
N LEU A 251 1.60 17.44 -16.16
CA LEU A 251 1.22 18.39 -15.09
C LEU A 251 0.03 19.28 -15.44
N ALA A 252 -0.56 19.14 -16.64
CA ALA A 252 -1.59 20.04 -17.17
C ALA A 252 -2.98 19.75 -16.55
N ALA A 253 -3.11 19.92 -15.23
CA ALA A 253 -4.41 19.88 -14.57
C ALA A 253 -5.23 21.13 -14.89
N THR A 254 -6.51 20.94 -15.28
CA THR A 254 -7.46 22.04 -15.47
C THR A 254 -8.04 22.51 -14.14
N GLU A 255 -8.45 23.78 -14.06
CA GLU A 255 -9.06 24.31 -12.83
C GLU A 255 -10.30 23.53 -12.38
N PRO A 256 -11.25 23.13 -13.25
CA PRO A 256 -12.36 22.28 -12.82
C PRO A 256 -11.90 20.94 -12.17
N HIS A 257 -10.81 20.36 -12.65
CA HIS A 257 -10.28 19.13 -12.08
C HIS A 257 -9.59 19.39 -10.73
N ILE A 258 -8.91 20.54 -10.57
CA ILE A 258 -8.33 20.97 -9.30
C ILE A 258 -9.42 21.21 -8.26
N GLU A 259 -10.55 21.83 -8.65
CA GLU A 259 -11.68 22.07 -7.75
C GLU A 259 -12.25 20.77 -7.16
N LEU A 260 -12.31 19.66 -7.90
CA LEU A 260 -12.74 18.37 -7.36
C LEU A 260 -11.80 17.88 -6.24
N HIS A 261 -10.49 18.17 -6.33
CA HIS A 261 -9.54 17.85 -5.26
C HIS A 261 -9.71 18.79 -4.06
N ARG A 262 -10.08 20.07 -4.28
CA ARG A 262 -10.44 20.99 -3.19
C ARG A 262 -11.73 20.56 -2.49
N ASP A 263 -12.71 20.09 -3.26
CA ASP A 263 -13.95 19.52 -2.73
C ASP A 263 -13.67 18.28 -1.86
N LEU A 264 -12.67 17.45 -2.20
CA LEU A 264 -12.25 16.33 -1.36
C LEU A 264 -11.83 16.81 0.03
N ILE A 265 -11.05 17.89 0.11
CA ILE A 265 -10.61 18.46 1.40
C ILE A 265 -11.81 19.02 2.19
N ASP A 266 -12.69 19.78 1.52
CA ASP A 266 -13.93 20.30 2.16
C ASP A 266 -14.82 19.18 2.68
N GLN A 267 -15.00 18.09 1.92
CA GLN A 267 -15.82 16.95 2.36
C GLN A 267 -15.17 16.18 3.53
N ALA A 268 -13.85 16.06 3.57
CA ALA A 268 -13.14 15.46 4.70
C ALA A 268 -13.27 16.30 5.97
N ASP A 269 -13.11 17.62 5.87
CA ASP A 269 -13.32 18.53 7.00
C ASP A 269 -14.75 18.44 7.57
N ARG A 270 -15.76 18.31 6.70
CA ARG A 270 -17.17 18.12 7.12
C ARG A 270 -17.41 16.78 7.78
N LEU A 271 -16.70 15.75 7.34
CA LEU A 271 -16.79 14.40 7.89
C LEU A 271 -16.16 14.35 9.29
N PHE A 272 -14.91 14.76 9.40
CA PHE A 272 -14.13 14.57 10.63
C PHE A 272 -14.29 15.73 11.62
N GLY A 273 -14.31 16.98 11.17
CA GLY A 273 -14.50 18.15 12.01
C GLY A 273 -13.26 18.66 12.75
N ALA A 274 -12.16 17.92 12.75
CA ALA A 274 -10.85 18.28 13.31
C ALA A 274 -9.73 17.96 12.33
N ARG A 275 -8.58 18.64 12.45
CA ARG A 275 -7.35 18.32 11.72
C ARG A 275 -6.24 18.02 12.71
N HIS A 276 -5.53 16.92 12.49
CA HIS A 276 -4.43 16.44 13.33
C HIS A 276 -3.07 16.67 12.67
N PHE A 277 -2.93 17.80 11.98
CA PHE A 277 -1.70 18.23 11.31
C PHE A 277 -1.62 19.76 11.23
N ASN A 278 -0.41 20.29 11.22
CA ASN A 278 -0.15 21.71 10.98
C ASN A 278 -0.16 22.06 9.48
N HIS A 279 0.16 21.09 8.61
CA HIS A 279 0.00 21.10 7.15
C HIS A 279 -0.06 19.67 6.65
N TYR A 280 -0.59 19.47 5.44
CA TYR A 280 -0.61 18.17 4.78
C TYR A 280 -0.12 18.28 3.33
N ASP A 281 0.74 17.35 2.92
CA ASP A 281 1.36 17.34 1.61
C ASP A 281 1.06 16.02 0.89
N PHE A 282 0.11 16.03 -0.05
CA PHE A 282 0.02 14.92 -1.01
C PHE A 282 1.27 14.92 -1.88
N LEU A 283 1.95 13.81 -1.98
CA LEU A 283 3.08 13.57 -2.88
C LEU A 283 2.57 12.68 -4.00
N LEU A 284 2.46 13.23 -5.21
CA LEU A 284 1.84 12.55 -6.36
C LEU A 284 2.84 12.40 -7.50
N ALA A 285 3.13 11.17 -7.89
CA ALA A 285 3.85 10.84 -9.10
C ALA A 285 2.87 10.48 -10.22
N VAL A 286 2.96 11.22 -11.32
CA VAL A 286 2.23 10.94 -12.58
C VAL A 286 3.23 10.28 -13.52
N SER A 287 3.31 8.94 -13.48
CA SER A 287 4.43 8.22 -14.09
C SER A 287 4.07 6.78 -14.46
N ASP A 288 4.67 6.29 -15.56
CA ASP A 288 4.70 4.87 -15.91
C ASP A 288 6.07 4.21 -15.67
N LYS A 289 7.06 5.00 -15.18
CA LYS A 289 8.44 4.57 -14.91
C LYS A 289 8.72 4.37 -13.42
N LEU A 290 8.18 5.24 -12.55
CA LEU A 290 8.27 5.07 -11.11
C LEU A 290 7.35 3.92 -10.66
N GLY A 291 7.81 3.07 -9.76
CA GLY A 291 7.00 1.97 -9.24
C GLY A 291 5.76 2.48 -8.48
N GLY A 292 4.61 1.85 -8.70
CA GLY A 292 3.34 2.23 -8.09
C GLY A 292 3.38 2.22 -6.56
N ILE A 293 2.67 3.18 -5.94
CA ILE A 293 2.52 3.29 -4.50
C ILE A 293 1.21 4.03 -4.15
N GLY A 294 0.54 3.57 -3.10
CA GLY A 294 -0.32 4.30 -2.19
C GLY A 294 0.23 4.01 -0.81
N LEU A 295 0.64 5.02 -0.07
CA LEU A 295 1.17 4.85 1.29
C LEU A 295 0.90 6.10 2.13
N GLU A 296 0.26 5.86 3.21
CA GLU A 296 -0.17 6.86 4.16
C GLU A 296 0.94 7.30 5.11
N HIS A 297 0.95 8.60 5.38
CA HIS A 297 1.75 9.25 6.41
C HIS A 297 0.88 10.22 7.20
N HIS A 298 1.32 10.62 8.38
CA HIS A 298 0.50 11.47 9.24
C HIS A 298 0.21 12.84 8.61
N ARG A 299 1.25 13.46 8.02
CA ARG A 299 1.18 14.79 7.41
C ARG A 299 1.40 14.79 5.90
N SER A 300 1.43 13.61 5.28
CA SER A 300 1.57 13.44 3.83
C SER A 300 1.02 12.11 3.38
N SER A 301 1.04 11.87 2.08
CA SER A 301 0.87 10.56 1.47
C SER A 301 1.72 10.43 0.21
N GLU A 302 2.22 9.23 -0.06
CA GLU A 302 2.91 8.88 -1.30
C GLU A 302 1.90 8.26 -2.26
N ASN A 303 1.78 8.79 -3.46
CA ASN A 303 0.77 8.37 -4.43
C ASN A 303 1.41 8.25 -5.82
N SER A 304 1.06 7.21 -6.56
CA SER A 304 1.45 7.03 -7.96
C SER A 304 0.21 6.72 -8.79
N VAL A 305 0.04 7.47 -9.88
CA VAL A 305 -1.12 7.37 -10.77
C VAL A 305 -0.70 7.32 -12.24
N ASP A 306 -1.61 6.90 -13.10
CA ASP A 306 -1.42 6.85 -14.56
C ASP A 306 -1.02 8.22 -15.14
N THR A 307 -0.22 8.19 -16.20
CA THR A 307 0.30 9.37 -16.91
C THR A 307 -0.81 10.30 -17.43
N LYS A 308 -2.04 9.79 -17.58
CA LYS A 308 -3.22 10.54 -18.05
C LYS A 308 -4.10 11.09 -16.93
N TYR A 309 -3.71 10.92 -15.66
CA TYR A 309 -4.51 11.31 -14.51
C TYR A 309 -5.14 12.69 -14.61
N PHE A 310 -4.40 13.71 -15.07
CA PHE A 310 -4.90 15.07 -15.26
C PHE A 310 -5.41 15.34 -16.68
N THR A 311 -4.85 14.69 -17.69
CA THR A 311 -5.11 15.02 -19.10
C THR A 311 -6.29 14.26 -19.70
N ALA A 312 -6.58 13.05 -19.20
CA ALA A 312 -7.74 12.26 -19.62
C ALA A 312 -8.39 11.55 -18.40
N PRO A 313 -9.03 12.32 -17.47
CA PRO A 313 -9.52 11.78 -16.21
C PRO A 313 -10.55 10.65 -16.33
N SER A 314 -11.28 10.57 -17.43
CA SER A 314 -12.23 9.48 -17.69
C SER A 314 -11.58 8.14 -18.01
N ASP A 315 -10.30 8.15 -18.38
CA ASP A 315 -9.54 6.96 -18.80
C ASP A 315 -8.74 6.35 -17.62
N THR A 316 -8.77 6.97 -16.45
CA THR A 316 -8.02 6.61 -15.26
C THR A 316 -8.91 6.55 -14.03
N LEU A 317 -10.06 5.86 -14.15
CA LEU A 317 -11.05 5.76 -13.05
C LEU A 317 -10.54 4.93 -11.88
N GLY A 318 -9.63 3.99 -12.12
CA GLY A 318 -9.00 3.16 -11.09
C GLY A 318 -8.17 3.94 -10.06
N ASP A 319 -7.68 5.14 -10.44
CA ASP A 319 -6.82 5.95 -9.60
C ASP A 319 -7.58 7.03 -8.79
N ARG A 320 -8.93 7.15 -8.96
CA ARG A 320 -9.67 8.30 -8.44
C ARG A 320 -9.87 8.32 -6.94
N ASP A 321 -9.95 7.17 -6.30
CA ASP A 321 -10.14 7.05 -4.86
C ASP A 321 -8.84 7.05 -4.06
N LEU A 322 -7.67 6.91 -4.73
CA LEU A 322 -6.38 6.81 -4.06
C LEU A 322 -6.11 7.99 -3.11
N LEU A 323 -6.19 9.23 -3.60
CA LEU A 323 -5.93 10.41 -2.75
C LEU A 323 -6.95 10.54 -1.60
N GLY A 324 -8.20 10.13 -1.83
CA GLY A 324 -9.23 10.10 -0.79
C GLY A 324 -8.92 9.05 0.29
N HIS A 325 -8.48 7.87 -0.11
CA HIS A 325 -8.05 6.80 0.79
C HIS A 325 -6.86 7.26 1.66
N GLU A 326 -5.77 7.69 1.01
CA GLU A 326 -4.55 8.10 1.72
C GLU A 326 -4.78 9.32 2.64
N TYR A 327 -5.68 10.23 2.28
CA TYR A 327 -5.97 11.39 3.12
C TYR A 327 -6.72 11.01 4.40
N VAL A 328 -7.65 10.07 4.32
CA VAL A 328 -8.39 9.55 5.49
C VAL A 328 -7.43 8.99 6.54
N HIS A 329 -6.35 8.40 6.13
CA HIS A 329 -5.35 7.84 7.03
C HIS A 329 -4.71 8.86 7.98
N SER A 330 -4.68 10.15 7.64
CA SER A 330 -4.21 11.17 8.59
C SER A 330 -5.00 11.11 9.91
N TRP A 331 -6.29 10.76 9.85
CA TRP A 331 -7.17 10.54 11.01
C TRP A 331 -7.16 9.09 11.47
N ASN A 332 -7.41 8.15 10.53
CA ASN A 332 -7.56 6.72 10.82
C ASN A 332 -6.28 5.95 10.46
N GLY A 333 -5.54 5.55 11.46
CA GLY A 333 -4.29 4.81 11.33
C GLY A 333 -3.07 5.61 11.76
N LYS A 334 -2.97 6.89 11.42
CA LYS A 334 -1.82 7.72 11.81
C LYS A 334 -2.06 8.46 13.11
N TRP A 335 -3.11 9.28 13.21
CA TRP A 335 -3.48 9.90 14.49
C TRP A 335 -4.19 8.89 15.40
N ARG A 336 -5.38 8.42 15.07
CA ARG A 336 -6.01 7.27 15.75
C ARG A 336 -5.35 6.00 15.27
N ARG A 337 -4.44 5.48 16.08
CA ARG A 337 -3.65 4.28 15.75
C ARG A 337 -4.10 3.09 16.58
N PRO A 338 -4.30 1.89 16.01
CA PRO A 338 -4.48 0.68 16.80
C PRO A 338 -3.39 0.53 17.85
N ALA A 339 -3.78 0.27 19.11
CA ALA A 339 -2.81 0.20 20.22
C ALA A 339 -1.72 -0.86 20.01
N ASP A 340 -2.03 -1.93 19.28
CA ASP A 340 -1.11 -3.01 18.95
C ASP A 340 -0.21 -2.72 17.72
N GLN A 341 -0.40 -1.57 17.07
CA GLN A 341 0.48 -1.05 16.02
C GLN A 341 1.36 0.12 16.48
N LEU A 342 1.13 0.63 17.69
CA LEU A 342 1.98 1.66 18.28
C LEU A 342 3.16 1.00 19.01
N THR A 343 4.24 0.75 18.29
CA THR A 343 5.46 0.12 18.82
C THR A 343 6.50 1.16 19.24
N PRO A 344 7.32 0.89 20.27
CA PRO A 344 8.33 1.84 20.74
C PRO A 344 9.45 2.11 19.74
N THR A 345 9.72 1.16 18.82
CA THR A 345 10.80 1.27 17.82
C THR A 345 10.36 0.77 16.47
N LEU A 346 11.11 1.12 15.43
CA LEU A 346 10.89 0.62 14.06
C LEU A 346 11.42 -0.82 13.85
N ASN A 347 11.78 -1.54 14.92
CA ASN A 347 12.25 -2.94 14.87
C ASN A 347 11.45 -3.89 15.76
N GLU A 348 10.40 -3.42 16.40
CA GLU A 348 9.45 -4.26 17.11
C GLU A 348 8.28 -4.66 16.22
N PRO A 349 7.88 -5.95 16.21
CA PRO A 349 6.76 -6.41 15.41
C PRO A 349 5.45 -5.73 15.79
N MET A 350 4.77 -5.14 14.81
CA MET A 350 3.40 -4.67 14.93
C MET A 350 2.43 -5.83 14.86
N GLN A 351 1.30 -5.73 15.57
CA GLN A 351 0.18 -6.64 15.46
C GLN A 351 -0.95 -5.95 14.68
N ASN A 352 -1.59 -6.68 13.80
CA ASN A 352 -2.52 -6.11 12.83
C ASN A 352 -3.99 -6.39 13.17
N THR A 353 -4.35 -6.62 14.46
CA THR A 353 -5.68 -7.13 14.81
C THR A 353 -6.83 -6.21 14.40
N LEU A 354 -6.59 -4.92 14.21
CA LEU A 354 -7.58 -3.92 13.83
C LEU A 354 -7.37 -3.35 12.41
N LEU A 355 -6.68 -4.05 11.50
CA LEU A 355 -6.53 -3.58 10.10
C LEU A 355 -7.88 -3.43 9.38
N TRP A 356 -8.90 -4.18 9.75
CA TRP A 356 -10.24 -3.99 9.23
C TRP A 356 -10.89 -2.64 9.63
N VAL A 357 -10.35 -1.97 10.66
CA VAL A 357 -10.66 -0.56 11.00
C VAL A 357 -9.69 0.35 10.26
N TYR A 358 -8.39 0.13 10.48
CA TYR A 358 -7.34 0.96 9.90
C TYR A 358 -7.49 1.08 8.38
N GLU A 359 -7.65 -0.03 7.67
CA GLU A 359 -7.78 -0.08 6.22
C GLU A 359 -9.23 -0.18 5.75
N GLY A 360 -10.02 -1.07 6.35
CA GLY A 360 -11.39 -1.30 5.89
C GLY A 360 -12.30 -0.08 6.06
N GLN A 361 -12.16 0.67 7.16
CA GLN A 361 -12.91 1.91 7.32
C GLN A 361 -12.33 3.05 6.46
N THR A 362 -11.02 3.08 6.27
CA THR A 362 -10.37 4.03 5.36
C THR A 362 -10.81 3.79 3.91
N GLN A 363 -10.87 2.53 3.46
CA GLN A 363 -11.39 2.19 2.14
C GLN A 363 -12.85 2.65 1.98
N TYR A 364 -13.68 2.43 3.00
CA TYR A 364 -15.06 2.93 3.00
C TYR A 364 -15.12 4.46 2.89
N TRP A 365 -14.38 5.19 3.73
CA TRP A 365 -14.41 6.64 3.70
C TRP A 365 -13.73 7.24 2.47
N GLY A 366 -12.66 6.63 1.96
CA GLY A 366 -12.00 7.03 0.72
C GLY A 366 -12.98 7.05 -0.45
N GLN A 367 -13.74 5.96 -0.64
CA GLN A 367 -14.78 5.85 -1.67
C GLN A 367 -15.92 6.86 -1.47
N VAL A 368 -16.39 7.01 -0.24
CA VAL A 368 -17.45 7.98 0.10
C VAL A 368 -17.00 9.41 -0.17
N LEU A 369 -15.81 9.81 0.28
CA LEU A 369 -15.28 11.17 0.09
C LEU A 369 -14.99 11.47 -1.37
N THR A 370 -14.41 10.52 -2.11
CA THR A 370 -14.16 10.62 -3.55
C THR A 370 -15.45 10.90 -4.33
N THR A 371 -16.53 10.19 -3.96
CA THR A 371 -17.86 10.40 -4.58
C THR A 371 -18.50 11.71 -4.13
N ARG A 372 -18.42 12.08 -2.85
CA ARG A 372 -18.93 13.36 -2.34
C ARG A 372 -18.22 14.56 -2.96
N ALA A 373 -16.93 14.43 -3.26
CA ALA A 373 -16.13 15.44 -3.97
C ALA A 373 -16.42 15.51 -5.49
N GLY A 374 -17.03 14.48 -6.06
CA GLY A 374 -17.32 14.42 -7.50
C GLY A 374 -16.16 13.89 -8.35
N LEU A 375 -15.09 13.37 -7.73
CA LEU A 375 -13.98 12.69 -8.45
C LEU A 375 -14.47 11.39 -9.11
N LEU A 376 -15.43 10.71 -8.50
CA LEU A 376 -16.26 9.66 -9.10
C LEU A 376 -17.74 10.05 -9.01
N SER A 377 -18.52 9.73 -10.04
CA SER A 377 -19.97 9.90 -9.96
C SER A 377 -20.60 8.79 -9.09
N LYS A 378 -21.77 9.07 -8.51
CA LYS A 378 -22.57 8.05 -7.79
C LYS A 378 -22.78 6.77 -8.62
N GLU A 379 -23.03 6.92 -9.94
CA GLU A 379 -23.27 5.76 -10.82
C GLU A 379 -22.01 4.89 -10.94
N LEU A 380 -20.84 5.50 -11.08
CA LEU A 380 -19.56 4.80 -11.16
C LEU A 380 -19.25 4.11 -9.83
N GLU A 381 -19.47 4.77 -8.70
CA GLU A 381 -19.27 4.19 -7.38
C GLU A 381 -20.21 3.01 -7.11
N LEU A 382 -21.48 3.11 -7.49
CA LEU A 382 -22.40 1.95 -7.41
C LEU A 382 -21.93 0.80 -8.30
N GLY A 383 -21.28 1.08 -9.43
CA GLY A 383 -20.65 0.07 -10.30
C GLY A 383 -19.44 -0.59 -9.63
N SER A 384 -18.58 0.17 -8.97
CA SER A 384 -17.45 -0.31 -8.17
C SER A 384 -17.93 -1.19 -7.01
N LEU A 385 -18.90 -0.71 -6.25
CA LEU A 385 -19.49 -1.44 -5.14
C LEU A 385 -20.15 -2.75 -5.60
N ALA A 386 -20.77 -2.79 -6.81
CA ALA A 386 -21.32 -4.03 -7.37
C ALA A 386 -20.24 -5.07 -7.64
N MET A 387 -19.07 -4.64 -8.16
CA MET A 387 -17.94 -5.54 -8.39
C MET A 387 -17.38 -6.09 -7.08
N THR A 388 -17.22 -5.25 -6.08
CA THR A 388 -16.78 -5.62 -4.72
C THR A 388 -17.75 -6.61 -4.09
N ALA A 389 -19.04 -6.32 -4.11
CA ALA A 389 -20.08 -7.21 -3.60
C ALA A 389 -20.11 -8.58 -4.29
N ALA A 390 -19.96 -8.62 -5.61
CA ALA A 390 -19.91 -9.87 -6.35
C ALA A 390 -18.63 -10.68 -6.05
N THR A 391 -17.50 -10.01 -5.89
CA THR A 391 -16.23 -10.67 -5.57
C THR A 391 -16.31 -11.35 -4.21
N TYR A 392 -16.72 -10.65 -3.17
CA TYR A 392 -16.75 -11.19 -1.81
C TYR A 392 -18.01 -12.04 -1.54
N GLY A 393 -19.13 -11.70 -2.19
CA GLY A 393 -20.36 -12.48 -2.11
C GLY A 393 -20.28 -13.88 -2.73
N LEU A 394 -19.36 -14.10 -3.68
CA LEU A 394 -19.17 -15.37 -4.37
C LEU A 394 -17.78 -16.00 -4.10
N SER A 395 -17.04 -15.50 -3.13
CA SER A 395 -15.72 -16.04 -2.78
C SER A 395 -15.87 -17.30 -1.91
N PRO A 396 -15.42 -18.49 -2.38
CA PRO A 396 -15.47 -19.71 -1.59
C PRO A 396 -14.49 -19.71 -0.40
N GLY A 397 -13.54 -18.80 -0.38
CA GLY A 397 -12.52 -18.71 0.67
C GLY A 397 -13.09 -18.49 2.07
N ARG A 398 -14.28 -17.86 2.21
CA ARG A 398 -14.97 -17.72 3.51
C ARG A 398 -15.38 -19.05 4.15
N ALA A 399 -15.48 -20.10 3.37
CA ALA A 399 -15.84 -21.41 3.91
C ALA A 399 -14.78 -21.95 4.89
N TRP A 400 -13.52 -21.54 4.75
CA TRP A 400 -12.44 -22.07 5.58
C TRP A 400 -11.66 -20.99 6.36
N ARG A 401 -11.63 -19.72 5.88
CA ARG A 401 -10.82 -18.66 6.47
C ARG A 401 -11.67 -17.43 6.80
N ALA A 402 -11.63 -17.00 8.07
CA ALA A 402 -12.29 -15.79 8.54
C ALA A 402 -11.65 -14.53 7.93
N MET A 403 -12.43 -13.45 7.80
CA MET A 403 -11.88 -12.16 7.37
C MET A 403 -10.86 -11.64 8.40
N GLN A 404 -11.12 -11.80 9.68
CA GLN A 404 -10.19 -11.42 10.75
C GLN A 404 -8.79 -12.05 10.59
N ASP A 405 -8.67 -13.26 10.03
CA ASP A 405 -7.36 -13.87 9.83
C ASP A 405 -6.57 -13.23 8.69
N THR A 406 -7.24 -12.60 7.71
CA THR A 406 -6.58 -11.95 6.57
C THR A 406 -5.76 -10.72 6.97
N VAL A 407 -5.98 -10.14 8.16
CA VAL A 407 -5.17 -9.05 8.71
C VAL A 407 -3.69 -9.42 8.91
N ASN A 408 -3.38 -10.72 8.89
CA ASN A 408 -2.01 -11.22 8.99
C ASN A 408 -1.28 -11.29 7.63
N ASP A 409 -1.98 -11.10 6.51
CA ASP A 409 -1.41 -11.30 5.17
C ASP A 409 -0.24 -10.36 4.83
N PRO A 410 -0.18 -9.09 5.28
CA PRO A 410 1.00 -8.27 5.08
C PRO A 410 2.29 -8.90 5.64
N ILE A 411 2.17 -9.69 6.72
CA ILE A 411 3.30 -10.41 7.33
C ILE A 411 3.52 -11.76 6.62
N ILE A 412 2.46 -12.52 6.37
CA ILE A 412 2.53 -13.88 5.83
C ILE A 412 2.91 -13.86 4.34
N ALA A 413 2.20 -13.06 3.56
CA ALA A 413 2.30 -13.04 2.10
C ALA A 413 3.17 -11.90 1.57
N GLN A 414 3.43 -10.85 2.36
CA GLN A 414 4.18 -9.66 1.95
C GLN A 414 3.66 -9.08 0.63
N ARG A 415 2.34 -8.97 0.49
CA ARG A 415 1.62 -8.49 -0.71
C ARG A 415 1.92 -9.26 -2.00
N ARG A 416 2.43 -10.49 -1.90
CA ARG A 416 2.66 -11.34 -3.08
C ARG A 416 1.35 -11.84 -3.66
N PRO A 417 1.19 -11.82 -5.00
CA PRO A 417 0.01 -12.40 -5.65
C PRO A 417 -0.19 -13.87 -5.28
N GLN A 418 -1.42 -14.23 -4.93
CA GLN A 418 -1.79 -15.60 -4.55
C GLN A 418 -2.23 -16.41 -5.78
N PRO A 419 -1.86 -17.72 -5.89
CA PRO A 419 -2.22 -18.54 -7.05
C PRO A 419 -3.73 -18.72 -7.22
N TRP A 420 -4.47 -18.80 -6.13
CA TRP A 420 -5.91 -19.04 -6.09
C TRP A 420 -6.60 -18.05 -5.14
N GLY A 421 -6.49 -16.76 -5.44
CA GLY A 421 -6.93 -15.67 -4.56
C GLY A 421 -8.39 -15.81 -4.08
N SER A 422 -9.31 -16.29 -4.93
CA SER A 422 -10.71 -16.50 -4.55
C SER A 422 -10.90 -17.58 -3.46
N MET A 423 -9.95 -18.51 -3.30
CA MET A 423 -9.98 -19.56 -2.27
C MET A 423 -9.03 -19.24 -1.13
N GLN A 424 -7.80 -18.78 -1.43
CA GLN A 424 -6.80 -18.48 -0.40
C GLN A 424 -7.15 -17.26 0.45
N ARG A 425 -7.86 -16.29 -0.13
CA ARG A 425 -8.10 -14.95 0.42
C ARG A 425 -6.78 -14.19 0.61
N SER A 426 -6.81 -12.89 0.55
CA SER A 426 -5.63 -12.05 0.79
C SER A 426 -6.09 -10.62 1.02
N GLU A 427 -5.65 -10.00 2.09
CA GLU A 427 -5.90 -8.58 2.40
C GLU A 427 -7.38 -8.16 2.26
N ASP A 428 -8.31 -9.11 2.47
CA ASP A 428 -9.75 -8.88 2.33
C ASP A 428 -10.28 -7.84 3.34
N TYR A 429 -9.48 -7.55 4.37
CA TYR A 429 -9.78 -6.52 5.37
C TYR A 429 -9.95 -5.11 4.76
N TYR A 430 -9.43 -4.83 3.55
CA TYR A 430 -9.73 -3.60 2.81
C TYR A 430 -11.19 -3.57 2.33
N SER A 431 -11.49 -4.34 1.32
CA SER A 431 -12.77 -4.26 0.60
C SER A 431 -13.92 -4.95 1.32
N GLU A 432 -13.69 -6.13 1.92
CA GLU A 432 -14.70 -6.78 2.76
C GLU A 432 -14.89 -6.01 4.07
N GLY A 433 -13.80 -5.41 4.60
CA GLY A 433 -13.86 -4.47 5.71
C GLY A 433 -14.75 -3.26 5.38
N ALA A 434 -14.61 -2.66 4.20
CA ALA A 434 -15.47 -1.57 3.74
C ALA A 434 -16.96 -1.98 3.67
N LEU A 435 -17.27 -3.22 3.24
CA LEU A 435 -18.64 -3.74 3.25
C LEU A 435 -19.19 -3.91 4.67
N ILE A 436 -18.37 -4.29 5.66
CA ILE A 436 -18.77 -4.34 7.08
C ILE A 436 -19.09 -2.94 7.59
N TRP A 437 -18.30 -1.92 7.24
CA TRP A 437 -18.57 -0.53 7.63
C TRP A 437 -19.78 0.06 6.93
N LEU A 438 -20.02 -0.28 5.67
CA LEU A 438 -21.28 0.03 4.96
C LEU A 438 -22.48 -0.59 5.66
N ASP A 439 -22.35 -1.83 6.14
CA ASP A 439 -23.37 -2.53 6.87
C ASP A 439 -23.69 -1.83 8.21
N ALA A 440 -22.65 -1.40 8.92
CA ALA A 440 -22.79 -0.61 10.15
C ALA A 440 -23.47 0.74 9.90
N ASP A 441 -23.08 1.50 8.85
CA ASP A 441 -23.69 2.80 8.53
C ASP A 441 -25.16 2.65 8.17
N THR A 442 -25.51 1.71 7.29
CA THR A 442 -26.89 1.50 6.87
C THR A 442 -27.77 0.99 8.02
N TRP A 443 -27.21 0.19 8.95
CA TRP A 443 -27.89 -0.22 10.17
C TRP A 443 -28.16 0.97 11.11
N ILE A 444 -27.18 1.82 11.36
CA ILE A 444 -27.34 3.05 12.16
C ILE A 444 -28.43 3.94 11.57
N ARG A 445 -28.39 4.17 10.25
CA ARG A 445 -29.40 4.97 9.53
C ARG A 445 -30.80 4.37 9.64
N GLU A 446 -30.92 3.08 9.49
CA GLU A 446 -32.21 2.38 9.61
C GLU A 446 -32.78 2.52 11.02
N GLN A 447 -32.02 2.15 12.06
CA GLN A 447 -32.48 2.19 13.45
C GLN A 447 -32.77 3.60 13.94
N SER A 448 -32.04 4.59 13.48
CA SER A 448 -32.25 6.00 13.85
C SER A 448 -33.31 6.71 13.01
N GLY A 449 -33.85 6.05 11.96
CA GLY A 449 -34.72 6.73 10.99
C GLY A 449 -34.00 7.82 10.20
N GLY A 450 -32.73 7.62 9.88
CA GLY A 450 -31.87 8.55 9.14
C GLY A 450 -31.32 9.73 9.96
N ARG A 451 -31.56 9.77 11.27
CA ARG A 451 -31.08 10.88 12.13
C ARG A 451 -29.62 10.73 12.55
N ARG A 452 -29.08 9.52 12.49
CA ARG A 452 -27.71 9.16 12.81
C ARG A 452 -27.10 8.36 11.68
N SER A 453 -25.78 8.40 11.59
CA SER A 453 -24.99 7.73 10.55
C SER A 453 -23.58 7.43 11.05
N LEU A 454 -22.78 6.78 10.22
CA LEU A 454 -21.37 6.60 10.51
C LEU A 454 -20.57 7.92 10.47
N ASP A 455 -21.10 8.99 9.83
CA ASP A 455 -20.51 10.35 9.93
C ASP A 455 -20.52 10.85 11.40
N ASP A 456 -21.54 10.47 12.20
CA ASP A 456 -21.56 10.81 13.64
C ASP A 456 -20.48 10.04 14.41
N PHE A 457 -20.22 8.79 14.03
CA PHE A 457 -19.10 8.03 14.57
C PHE A 457 -17.76 8.71 14.20
N ALA A 458 -17.56 9.08 12.94
CA ALA A 458 -16.33 9.73 12.49
C ALA A 458 -16.04 11.00 13.30
N LYS A 459 -17.05 11.86 13.53
CA LYS A 459 -16.91 13.05 14.37
C LYS A 459 -16.60 12.75 15.83
N ALA A 460 -17.25 11.73 16.39
CA ALA A 460 -17.04 11.35 17.79
C ALA A 460 -15.68 10.69 18.04
N PHE A 461 -15.18 9.93 17.05
CA PHE A 461 -13.96 9.15 17.19
C PHE A 461 -12.71 9.88 16.70
N TYR A 462 -12.82 10.63 15.60
CA TYR A 462 -11.71 11.34 14.96
C TYR A 462 -11.77 12.86 15.13
N GLY A 463 -12.93 13.43 15.40
CA GLY A 463 -13.17 14.88 15.44
C GLY A 463 -12.92 15.52 16.81
N VAL A 464 -12.05 14.95 17.62
CA VAL A 464 -11.67 15.42 18.97
C VAL A 464 -10.21 15.88 18.98
N GLU A 465 -9.78 16.65 19.98
CA GLU A 465 -8.38 17.08 20.17
C GLU A 465 -7.79 17.77 18.93
N ASP A 466 -8.56 18.69 18.35
CA ASP A 466 -8.21 19.42 17.15
C ASP A 466 -6.83 20.12 17.26
N GLY A 467 -5.94 19.87 16.29
CA GLY A 467 -4.57 20.39 16.25
C GLY A 467 -3.54 19.53 16.98
N ASP A 468 -3.96 18.52 17.74
CA ASP A 468 -3.05 17.51 18.31
C ASP A 468 -2.71 16.46 17.25
N TRP A 469 -1.44 16.19 17.04
CA TRP A 469 -0.93 15.22 16.07
C TRP A 469 -0.03 14.14 16.67
N ASP A 470 0.04 14.05 17.99
CA ASP A 470 0.61 12.89 18.67
C ASP A 470 -0.33 11.68 18.49
N PRO A 471 0.18 10.48 18.22
CA PRO A 471 -0.66 9.30 18.03
C PRO A 471 -1.56 9.01 19.25
N ALA A 472 -2.87 8.90 19.01
CA ALA A 472 -3.88 8.57 20.02
C ALA A 472 -4.30 7.10 19.87
N PRO A 473 -3.78 6.15 20.68
CA PRO A 473 -4.06 4.73 20.51
C PRO A 473 -5.51 4.39 20.83
N TYR A 474 -6.04 3.35 20.15
CA TYR A 474 -7.37 2.81 20.41
C TYR A 474 -7.41 1.29 20.37
N THR A 475 -8.44 0.74 20.99
CA THR A 475 -8.73 -0.69 21.08
C THR A 475 -10.07 -1.03 20.44
N PHE A 476 -10.39 -2.33 20.29
CA PHE A 476 -11.71 -2.79 19.86
C PHE A 476 -12.85 -2.25 20.76
N ASP A 477 -12.62 -2.19 22.08
CA ASP A 477 -13.61 -1.69 23.03
C ASP A 477 -13.89 -0.20 22.86
N ASP A 478 -12.91 0.60 22.44
CA ASP A 478 -13.10 2.02 22.12
C ASP A 478 -14.02 2.21 20.92
N ILE A 479 -13.89 1.37 19.90
CA ILE A 479 -14.78 1.36 18.73
C ILE A 479 -16.20 1.01 19.15
N VAL A 480 -16.37 -0.10 19.87
CA VAL A 480 -17.69 -0.55 20.36
C VAL A 480 -18.34 0.51 21.22
N ARG A 481 -17.60 1.13 22.13
CA ARG A 481 -18.08 2.20 23.00
C ARG A 481 -18.57 3.41 22.19
N THR A 482 -17.80 3.84 21.19
CA THR A 482 -18.14 4.99 20.35
C THR A 482 -19.36 4.71 19.48
N LEU A 483 -19.43 3.52 18.86
CA LEU A 483 -20.60 3.09 18.10
C LEU A 483 -21.88 3.08 18.97
N ASN A 484 -21.77 2.58 20.21
CA ASN A 484 -22.88 2.57 21.16
C ASN A 484 -23.34 3.98 21.57
N ALA A 485 -22.42 4.93 21.66
CA ALA A 485 -22.76 6.32 21.93
C ALA A 485 -23.52 6.98 20.76
N VAL A 486 -23.22 6.59 19.52
CA VAL A 486 -23.93 7.04 18.31
C VAL A 486 -25.30 6.41 18.20
N GLN A 487 -25.37 5.08 18.27
CA GLN A 487 -26.61 4.31 18.18
C GLN A 487 -26.47 3.03 19.01
N PRO A 488 -27.23 2.87 20.10
CA PRO A 488 -27.14 1.67 20.94
C PRO A 488 -27.43 0.38 20.19
N ASN A 489 -26.53 -0.62 20.34
CA ASN A 489 -26.62 -1.97 19.78
C ASN A 489 -25.63 -2.90 20.49
N ASP A 490 -25.77 -4.20 20.33
CA ASP A 490 -24.68 -5.15 20.63
C ASP A 490 -23.63 -5.12 19.51
N TRP A 491 -22.87 -4.02 19.47
CA TRP A 491 -21.86 -3.82 18.44
C TRP A 491 -20.71 -4.83 18.49
N ALA A 492 -20.40 -5.35 19.67
CA ALA A 492 -19.38 -6.38 19.80
C ALA A 492 -19.78 -7.64 19.03
N THR A 493 -20.98 -8.15 19.27
CA THR A 493 -21.51 -9.30 18.52
C THR A 493 -21.72 -8.97 17.05
N PHE A 494 -22.25 -7.76 16.71
CA PHE A 494 -22.44 -7.34 15.32
C PHE A 494 -21.13 -7.40 14.52
N LEU A 495 -20.04 -6.88 15.05
CA LEU A 495 -18.75 -6.88 14.39
C LEU A 495 -18.12 -8.28 14.37
N ARG A 496 -18.09 -8.98 15.51
CA ARG A 496 -17.44 -10.29 15.60
C ARG A 496 -18.10 -11.35 14.70
N THR A 497 -19.42 -11.36 14.60
CA THR A 497 -20.11 -12.30 13.70
C THR A 497 -19.74 -12.10 12.22
N ARG A 498 -19.31 -10.90 11.80
CA ARG A 498 -18.87 -10.61 10.44
C ARG A 498 -17.39 -10.88 10.22
N LEU A 499 -16.58 -10.53 11.23
CA LEU A 499 -15.13 -10.69 11.20
C LEU A 499 -14.70 -12.17 11.30
N ASP A 500 -15.35 -12.93 12.18
CA ASP A 500 -14.90 -14.26 12.58
C ASP A 500 -15.69 -15.39 11.86
N ALA A 501 -16.70 -15.04 11.06
CA ALA A 501 -17.53 -16.04 10.40
C ALA A 501 -16.75 -16.92 9.41
N VAL A 502 -16.90 -18.22 9.56
CA VAL A 502 -16.39 -19.26 8.65
C VAL A 502 -17.45 -20.34 8.44
N GLY A 503 -17.33 -21.13 7.38
CA GLY A 503 -18.23 -22.22 7.06
C GLY A 503 -19.10 -21.93 5.83
N ALA A 504 -19.77 -22.97 5.35
CA ALA A 504 -20.60 -22.88 4.14
C ALA A 504 -21.73 -21.83 4.25
N ASP A 505 -22.25 -21.65 5.46
CA ASP A 505 -23.34 -20.71 5.76
C ASP A 505 -22.82 -19.40 6.39
N ALA A 506 -21.53 -19.10 6.29
CA ALA A 506 -20.98 -17.86 6.81
C ALA A 506 -21.69 -16.67 6.15
N ALA A 507 -22.24 -15.77 6.99
CA ALA A 507 -22.93 -14.58 6.51
C ALA A 507 -22.01 -13.71 5.65
N MET A 508 -22.51 -13.29 4.49
CA MET A 508 -21.82 -12.36 3.61
C MET A 508 -22.07 -10.94 4.12
N PRO A 509 -21.07 -10.04 4.04
CA PRO A 509 -21.27 -8.66 4.47
C PRO A 509 -22.02 -7.82 3.40
N LEU A 510 -23.11 -8.36 2.84
CA LEU A 510 -23.94 -7.72 1.81
C LEU A 510 -25.22 -7.09 2.35
N ASP A 511 -25.58 -7.34 3.61
CA ASP A 511 -26.78 -6.78 4.23
C ASP A 511 -26.82 -5.24 4.15
N GLY A 512 -25.64 -4.59 4.20
CA GLY A 512 -25.51 -3.15 4.07
C GLY A 512 -25.98 -2.63 2.71
N ILE A 513 -25.83 -3.40 1.64
CA ILE A 513 -26.31 -3.05 0.30
C ILE A 513 -27.83 -3.10 0.25
N GLU A 514 -28.44 -4.15 0.81
CA GLU A 514 -29.91 -4.32 0.83
C GLU A 514 -30.56 -3.24 1.71
N ARG A 515 -30.03 -2.99 2.92
CA ARG A 515 -30.48 -1.88 3.76
C ARG A 515 -30.21 -0.52 3.13
N GLY A 516 -29.17 -0.42 2.30
CA GLY A 516 -28.86 0.73 1.46
C GLY A 516 -29.91 1.03 0.39
N GLY A 517 -30.83 0.08 0.15
CA GLY A 517 -31.92 0.19 -0.83
C GLY A 517 -31.57 -0.38 -2.20
N TYR A 518 -30.56 -1.24 -2.30
CA TYR A 518 -30.13 -1.87 -3.55
C TYR A 518 -29.96 -3.39 -3.35
N ARG A 519 -29.93 -4.11 -4.46
CA ARG A 519 -29.61 -5.54 -4.49
C ARG A 519 -28.59 -5.84 -5.59
N LEU A 520 -27.71 -6.80 -5.34
CA LEU A 520 -26.79 -7.31 -6.34
C LEU A 520 -27.54 -8.14 -7.38
N VAL A 521 -27.40 -7.80 -8.64
CA VAL A 521 -27.94 -8.52 -9.78
C VAL A 521 -26.89 -8.71 -10.85
N PHE A 522 -27.09 -9.67 -11.76
CA PHE A 522 -26.20 -9.89 -12.90
C PHE A 522 -26.92 -9.56 -14.20
N ARG A 523 -26.24 -8.83 -15.09
CA ARG A 523 -26.71 -8.44 -16.43
C ARG A 523 -25.73 -8.89 -17.49
N GLU A 524 -26.16 -8.87 -18.75
CA GLU A 524 -25.33 -9.31 -19.88
C GLU A 524 -24.31 -8.27 -20.34
N GLU A 525 -24.46 -7.03 -19.91
CA GLU A 525 -23.53 -5.93 -20.19
C GLU A 525 -22.78 -5.52 -18.93
N PRO A 526 -21.49 -5.18 -19.03
CA PRO A 526 -20.73 -4.66 -17.89
C PRO A 526 -21.30 -3.33 -17.39
N ASN A 527 -21.23 -3.07 -16.09
CA ASN A 527 -21.58 -1.76 -15.55
C ASN A 527 -20.58 -0.68 -16.03
N PRO A 528 -20.95 0.62 -15.98
CA PRO A 528 -20.10 1.70 -16.52
C PRO A 528 -18.69 1.75 -15.94
N TYR A 529 -18.53 1.54 -14.61
CA TYR A 529 -17.23 1.52 -13.96
C TYR A 529 -16.38 0.32 -14.44
N GLN A 530 -16.96 -0.87 -14.44
CA GLN A 530 -16.30 -2.09 -14.91
C GLN A 530 -15.83 -1.96 -16.36
N LYS A 531 -16.67 -1.36 -17.23
CA LYS A 531 -16.33 -1.16 -18.63
C LYS A 531 -15.14 -0.22 -18.81
N ALA A 532 -15.09 0.87 -18.04
CA ALA A 532 -13.99 1.82 -18.09
C ALA A 532 -12.70 1.20 -17.54
N LEU A 533 -12.77 0.53 -16.39
CA LEU A 533 -11.64 -0.14 -15.74
C LEU A 533 -11.01 -1.23 -16.65
N TYR A 534 -11.83 -1.98 -17.37
CA TYR A 534 -11.31 -2.99 -18.32
C TYR A 534 -10.62 -2.36 -19.51
N GLY A 535 -11.11 -1.18 -19.99
CA GLY A 535 -10.45 -0.40 -21.00
C GLY A 535 -9.08 0.11 -20.53
N GLU A 536 -9.02 0.63 -19.32
CA GLU A 536 -7.81 1.16 -18.69
C GLU A 536 -6.71 0.08 -18.56
N TYR A 537 -7.06 -1.09 -18.03
CA TYR A 537 -6.07 -2.15 -17.78
C TYR A 537 -5.95 -3.22 -18.88
N GLY A 538 -6.65 -3.06 -20.01
CA GLY A 538 -6.63 -4.04 -21.10
C GLY A 538 -7.09 -5.44 -20.65
N ARG A 539 -8.07 -5.50 -19.75
CA ARG A 539 -8.59 -6.76 -19.19
C ARG A 539 -9.97 -7.09 -19.80
N ASN A 540 -10.28 -8.38 -19.83
CA ASN A 540 -11.60 -8.88 -20.17
C ASN A 540 -12.04 -9.83 -19.07
N ASP A 541 -13.26 -9.68 -18.59
CA ASP A 541 -13.76 -10.41 -17.44
C ASP A 541 -14.96 -11.27 -17.81
N PHE A 542 -14.81 -12.55 -17.56
CA PHE A 542 -15.85 -13.58 -17.67
C PHE A 542 -15.95 -14.38 -16.36
N GLN A 543 -15.54 -13.74 -15.23
CA GLN A 543 -15.46 -14.41 -13.92
C GLN A 543 -16.80 -14.94 -13.42
N TYR A 544 -17.88 -14.23 -13.76
CA TYR A 544 -19.22 -14.63 -13.31
C TYR A 544 -19.98 -15.46 -14.35
N SER A 545 -19.33 -15.74 -15.50
CA SER A 545 -19.79 -16.68 -16.51
C SER A 545 -18.93 -17.95 -16.44
N LEU A 546 -17.82 -18.00 -17.14
CA LEU A 546 -16.95 -19.17 -17.20
C LEU A 546 -15.97 -19.28 -16.01
N GLY A 547 -15.82 -18.22 -15.22
CA GLY A 547 -14.87 -18.17 -14.09
C GLY A 547 -13.45 -17.77 -14.49
N ILE A 548 -13.27 -17.03 -15.59
CA ILE A 548 -11.96 -16.59 -16.07
C ILE A 548 -11.90 -15.07 -16.27
N SER A 549 -10.71 -14.49 -16.06
CA SER A 549 -10.33 -13.20 -16.61
C SER A 549 -9.18 -13.39 -17.59
N THR A 550 -9.11 -12.54 -18.64
CA THR A 550 -8.03 -12.57 -19.62
C THR A 550 -7.41 -11.19 -19.80
N ASN A 551 -6.15 -11.16 -20.23
CA ASN A 551 -5.52 -9.94 -20.71
C ASN A 551 -5.85 -9.69 -22.20
N SER A 552 -5.33 -8.60 -22.76
CA SER A 552 -5.50 -8.24 -24.17
C SER A 552 -5.00 -9.29 -25.18
N ALA A 553 -4.07 -10.15 -24.78
CA ALA A 553 -3.54 -11.27 -25.59
C ALA A 553 -4.34 -12.58 -25.40
N ASN A 554 -5.56 -12.53 -24.87
CA ASN A 554 -6.41 -13.69 -24.53
C ASN A 554 -5.74 -14.70 -23.59
N ARG A 555 -4.71 -14.31 -22.83
CA ARG A 555 -4.09 -15.16 -21.82
C ARG A 555 -4.90 -15.06 -20.53
N ILE A 556 -5.28 -16.22 -19.98
CA ILE A 556 -5.99 -16.32 -18.71
C ILE A 556 -5.11 -15.75 -17.61
N SER A 557 -5.55 -14.69 -16.96
CA SER A 557 -4.88 -14.02 -15.84
C SER A 557 -5.35 -14.56 -14.48
N SER A 558 -6.61 -15.00 -14.38
CA SER A 558 -7.17 -15.62 -13.19
C SER A 558 -8.23 -16.64 -13.51
N VAL A 559 -8.38 -17.62 -12.62
CA VAL A 559 -9.49 -18.59 -12.63
C VAL A 559 -10.14 -18.58 -11.25
N ARG A 560 -11.45 -18.46 -11.19
CA ARG A 560 -12.21 -18.52 -9.95
C ARG A 560 -12.39 -19.97 -9.51
N TRP A 561 -12.15 -20.24 -8.24
CA TRP A 561 -12.36 -21.56 -7.62
C TRP A 561 -13.82 -22.01 -7.78
N ASP A 562 -14.08 -23.31 -7.97
CA ASP A 562 -15.41 -23.91 -8.19
C ASP A 562 -16.21 -23.29 -9.37
N SER A 563 -15.51 -22.74 -10.38
CA SER A 563 -16.10 -22.23 -11.61
C SER A 563 -16.06 -23.26 -12.74
N PRO A 564 -16.84 -23.09 -13.83
CA PRO A 564 -16.72 -23.95 -15.01
C PRO A 564 -15.29 -24.12 -15.53
N ALA A 565 -14.46 -23.06 -15.46
CA ALA A 565 -13.05 -23.13 -15.86
C ALA A 565 -12.20 -23.94 -14.88
N PHE A 566 -12.47 -23.82 -13.58
CA PHE A 566 -11.81 -24.62 -12.56
C PHE A 566 -12.14 -26.10 -12.73
N GLU A 567 -13.39 -26.45 -12.90
CA GLU A 567 -13.87 -27.82 -13.14
C GLU A 567 -13.28 -28.42 -14.43
N ALA A 568 -13.09 -27.58 -15.46
CA ALA A 568 -12.38 -27.97 -16.68
C ALA A 568 -10.86 -28.13 -16.49
N GLY A 569 -10.34 -27.91 -15.27
CA GLY A 569 -8.91 -28.06 -14.92
C GLY A 569 -8.03 -26.98 -15.51
N LEU A 570 -8.52 -25.73 -15.60
CA LEU A 570 -7.74 -24.59 -16.05
C LEU A 570 -7.12 -23.83 -14.87
N THR A 571 -6.05 -23.12 -15.17
CA THR A 571 -5.37 -22.19 -14.28
C THR A 571 -4.89 -20.98 -15.08
N SER A 572 -4.35 -19.97 -14.40
CA SER A 572 -3.70 -18.84 -15.07
C SER A 572 -2.55 -19.26 -15.98
N GLY A 573 -2.24 -18.45 -16.98
CA GLY A 573 -1.14 -18.66 -17.93
C GLY A 573 -1.51 -19.37 -19.23
N TRP A 574 -2.67 -20.03 -19.33
CA TRP A 574 -3.17 -20.57 -20.61
C TRP A 574 -3.60 -19.45 -21.56
N GLU A 575 -3.27 -19.56 -22.82
CA GLU A 575 -3.73 -18.68 -23.91
C GLU A 575 -4.92 -19.33 -24.60
N ILE A 576 -6.01 -18.57 -24.79
CA ILE A 576 -7.16 -19.03 -25.58
C ILE A 576 -6.86 -18.73 -27.04
N VAL A 577 -6.69 -19.80 -27.84
CA VAL A 577 -6.31 -19.70 -29.25
C VAL A 577 -7.53 -19.67 -30.17
N ALA A 578 -8.53 -20.49 -29.87
CA ALA A 578 -9.78 -20.55 -30.65
C ALA A 578 -10.98 -20.85 -29.76
N VAL A 579 -12.16 -20.38 -30.18
CA VAL A 579 -13.47 -20.64 -29.55
C VAL A 579 -14.45 -21.05 -30.63
N ASN A 580 -15.05 -22.22 -30.47
CA ASN A 580 -16.01 -22.82 -31.44
C ASN A 580 -15.45 -22.79 -32.88
N GLY A 581 -14.17 -23.16 -33.06
CA GLY A 581 -13.48 -23.20 -34.35
C GLY A 581 -13.11 -21.82 -34.96
N ARG A 582 -13.30 -20.71 -34.23
CA ARG A 582 -12.91 -19.34 -34.65
C ARG A 582 -11.70 -18.86 -33.84
N ALA A 583 -10.81 -18.11 -34.45
CA ALA A 583 -9.69 -17.49 -33.72
C ALA A 583 -10.21 -16.66 -32.54
N ALA A 584 -9.56 -16.82 -31.38
CA ALA A 584 -10.01 -16.17 -30.15
C ALA A 584 -9.81 -14.66 -30.21
N SER A 585 -10.78 -13.95 -29.71
CA SER A 585 -10.72 -12.55 -29.30
C SER A 585 -11.72 -12.35 -28.16
N PRO A 586 -11.64 -11.28 -27.37
CA PRO A 586 -12.63 -11.01 -26.33
C PRO A 586 -14.07 -11.01 -26.87
N ALA A 587 -14.28 -10.43 -28.05
CA ALA A 587 -15.60 -10.40 -28.72
C ALA A 587 -16.07 -11.80 -29.13
N VAL A 588 -15.17 -12.68 -29.60
CA VAL A 588 -15.51 -14.06 -29.97
C VAL A 588 -15.83 -14.89 -28.74
N ILE A 589 -15.11 -14.70 -27.63
CA ILE A 589 -15.38 -15.35 -26.34
C ILE A 589 -16.77 -14.93 -25.83
N ALA A 590 -17.02 -13.61 -25.77
CA ALA A 590 -18.30 -13.06 -25.34
C ALA A 590 -19.46 -13.56 -26.20
N ALA A 591 -19.30 -13.55 -27.53
CA ALA A 591 -20.32 -14.05 -28.47
C ALA A 591 -20.62 -15.55 -28.26
N ALA A 592 -19.61 -16.36 -27.99
CA ALA A 592 -19.79 -17.79 -27.70
C ALA A 592 -20.56 -18.02 -26.40
N ILE A 593 -20.25 -17.23 -25.35
CA ILE A 593 -20.97 -17.28 -24.07
C ILE A 593 -22.42 -16.82 -24.26
N THR A 594 -22.64 -15.73 -24.98
CA THR A 594 -24.01 -15.26 -25.28
C THR A 594 -24.81 -16.28 -26.09
N ALA A 595 -24.18 -16.87 -27.12
CA ALA A 595 -24.83 -17.88 -27.97
C ALA A 595 -25.15 -19.20 -27.24
N SER A 596 -24.48 -19.51 -26.15
CA SER A 596 -24.75 -20.70 -25.33
C SER A 596 -26.02 -20.57 -24.48
N LYS A 597 -26.52 -19.33 -24.30
CA LYS A 597 -27.68 -19.08 -23.44
C LYS A 597 -28.93 -19.78 -23.94
N GLY A 598 -29.53 -20.63 -23.08
CA GLY A 598 -30.78 -21.31 -23.35
C GLY A 598 -30.68 -22.45 -24.38
N ASN A 599 -29.49 -22.91 -24.76
CA ASN A 599 -29.28 -24.09 -25.59
C ASN A 599 -28.41 -25.12 -24.86
N THR A 600 -28.18 -26.30 -25.47
CA THR A 600 -27.42 -27.42 -24.87
C THR A 600 -26.04 -27.62 -25.52
N THR A 601 -25.62 -26.74 -26.43
CA THR A 601 -24.33 -26.88 -27.11
C THR A 601 -23.23 -26.36 -26.23
N PRO A 602 -22.22 -27.18 -25.85
CA PRO A 602 -21.10 -26.71 -25.05
C PRO A 602 -20.24 -25.67 -25.79
N ILE A 603 -19.62 -24.75 -25.06
CA ILE A 603 -18.61 -23.85 -25.60
C ILE A 603 -17.30 -24.63 -25.69
N GLU A 604 -16.75 -24.76 -26.90
CA GLU A 604 -15.47 -25.42 -27.10
C GLU A 604 -14.34 -24.37 -27.21
N MET A 605 -13.30 -24.52 -26.40
CA MET A 605 -12.12 -23.65 -26.46
C MET A 605 -10.85 -24.47 -26.70
N MET A 606 -10.04 -24.06 -27.66
CA MET A 606 -8.67 -24.52 -27.84
C MET A 606 -7.73 -23.62 -27.08
N LEU A 607 -6.94 -24.19 -26.18
CA LEU A 607 -6.02 -23.53 -25.28
C LEU A 607 -4.59 -23.95 -25.58
N LYS A 608 -3.63 -23.03 -25.35
CA LYS A 608 -2.19 -23.26 -25.49
C LYS A 608 -1.46 -22.88 -24.20
N ASN A 609 -0.54 -23.73 -23.77
CA ASN A 609 0.41 -23.41 -22.70
C ASN A 609 1.78 -23.97 -23.06
N GLY A 610 2.73 -23.09 -23.37
CA GLY A 610 4.00 -23.46 -23.99
C GLY A 610 3.78 -24.15 -25.35
N GLU A 611 4.25 -25.37 -25.49
CA GLU A 611 4.09 -26.18 -26.71
C GLU A 611 2.84 -27.10 -26.66
N ARG A 612 2.07 -27.08 -25.59
CA ARG A 612 0.91 -27.96 -25.41
C ARG A 612 -0.37 -27.26 -25.82
N PHE A 613 -1.18 -27.99 -26.60
CA PHE A 613 -2.56 -27.61 -26.91
C PHE A 613 -3.52 -28.51 -26.17
N ARG A 614 -4.64 -27.95 -25.76
CA ARG A 614 -5.72 -28.66 -25.12
C ARG A 614 -7.04 -28.09 -25.59
N THR A 615 -8.01 -28.94 -25.92
CA THR A 615 -9.39 -28.54 -26.14
C THR A 615 -10.18 -28.83 -24.88
N VAL A 616 -10.93 -27.85 -24.41
CA VAL A 616 -11.87 -27.96 -23.29
C VAL A 616 -13.27 -27.63 -23.76
N ARG A 617 -14.28 -28.22 -23.10
CA ARG A 617 -15.68 -27.94 -23.35
C ARG A 617 -16.36 -27.52 -22.08
N PHE A 618 -17.06 -26.40 -22.15
CA PHE A 618 -17.80 -25.84 -21.03
C PHE A 618 -19.31 -26.12 -21.24
N ASP A 619 -19.88 -26.86 -20.32
CA ASP A 619 -21.32 -27.05 -20.21
C ASP A 619 -21.91 -25.88 -19.40
N TYR A 620 -21.91 -24.70 -20.04
CA TYR A 620 -22.34 -23.43 -19.45
C TYR A 620 -23.38 -22.76 -20.35
N HIS A 621 -24.55 -22.41 -19.79
CA HIS A 621 -25.71 -21.97 -20.57
C HIS A 621 -26.45 -20.77 -19.99
N ASP A 622 -25.82 -20.02 -19.04
CA ASP A 622 -26.45 -18.87 -18.40
C ASP A 622 -26.15 -17.53 -19.10
N GLY A 623 -25.30 -17.53 -20.16
CA GLY A 623 -24.93 -16.33 -20.87
C GLY A 623 -23.91 -15.47 -20.15
N LEU A 624 -23.72 -14.23 -20.60
CA LEU A 624 -22.83 -13.26 -19.95
C LEU A 624 -23.44 -12.78 -18.63
N ARG A 625 -22.55 -12.58 -17.63
CA ARG A 625 -22.95 -12.16 -16.29
C ARG A 625 -21.98 -11.12 -15.77
N TYR A 626 -22.45 -9.89 -15.58
CA TYR A 626 -21.71 -8.79 -15.00
C TYR A 626 -22.48 -8.20 -13.81
N PRO A 627 -21.80 -7.86 -12.70
CA PRO A 627 -22.47 -7.39 -11.50
C PRO A 627 -23.00 -5.97 -11.64
N HIS A 628 -24.21 -5.74 -11.12
CA HIS A 628 -24.87 -4.45 -11.03
C HIS A 628 -25.56 -4.31 -9.68
N LEU A 629 -25.71 -3.09 -9.19
CA LEU A 629 -26.63 -2.77 -8.12
C LEU A 629 -27.94 -2.24 -8.70
N GLU A 630 -29.03 -2.91 -8.39
CA GLU A 630 -30.37 -2.53 -8.80
C GLU A 630 -31.14 -1.95 -7.62
N ARG A 631 -31.80 -0.82 -7.84
CA ARG A 631 -32.61 -0.15 -6.83
C ARG A 631 -33.78 -1.02 -6.40
N ILE A 632 -34.00 -1.17 -5.10
CA ILE A 632 -35.18 -1.86 -4.54
C ILE A 632 -36.30 -0.81 -4.42
N GLU A 633 -37.34 -0.93 -5.23
CA GLU A 633 -38.45 0.00 -5.25
C GLU A 633 -39.15 0.08 -3.87
N GLY A 634 -39.58 1.28 -3.50
CA GLY A 634 -40.29 1.53 -2.24
C GLY A 634 -39.42 1.56 -0.98
N THR A 635 -38.10 1.32 -1.10
CA THR A 635 -37.16 1.44 0.02
C THR A 635 -36.47 2.81 0.06
N PRO A 636 -35.98 3.30 1.21
CA PRO A 636 -35.14 4.50 1.28
C PRO A 636 -33.83 4.35 0.49
N ASP A 637 -33.37 5.41 -0.20
CA ASP A 637 -32.08 5.44 -0.92
C ASP A 637 -30.93 5.80 0.02
N ARG A 638 -30.59 4.92 0.98
CA ARG A 638 -29.54 5.21 1.95
C ARG A 638 -28.16 5.24 1.34
N LEU A 639 -27.87 4.43 0.29
CA LEU A 639 -26.62 4.56 -0.45
C LEU A 639 -26.50 5.91 -1.13
N GLY A 640 -27.60 6.40 -1.71
CA GLY A 640 -27.63 7.77 -2.26
C GLY A 640 -27.35 8.83 -1.20
N ASP A 641 -27.92 8.69 0.00
CA ASP A 641 -27.69 9.61 1.12
C ASP A 641 -26.24 9.56 1.65
N ILE A 642 -25.60 8.38 1.65
CA ILE A 642 -24.20 8.18 2.03
C ILE A 642 -23.27 8.93 1.07
N LEU A 643 -23.49 8.74 -0.23
CA LEU A 643 -22.64 9.24 -1.30
C LEU A 643 -22.91 10.72 -1.66
N ALA A 644 -24.00 11.32 -1.15
CA ALA A 644 -24.33 12.71 -1.45
C ALA A 644 -23.36 13.69 -0.77
N PRO A 645 -22.91 14.74 -1.47
CA PRO A 645 -22.08 15.79 -0.88
C PRO A 645 -22.69 16.38 0.39
N ARG A 646 -21.89 16.59 1.42
CA ARG A 646 -22.33 17.30 2.62
C ARG A 646 -22.36 18.81 2.33
N ARG A 647 -23.52 19.44 2.57
CA ARG A 647 -23.72 20.87 2.39
C ARG A 647 -23.33 21.63 3.65
N ARG A 648 -23.01 22.93 3.48
CA ARG A 648 -22.74 23.86 4.59
C ARG A 648 -23.95 24.04 5.47
#